data_05f98247415496fa5776784c1857389b
#
_entry.id   05f98247415496fa5776784c1857389b
#
_cell.length_a   1.000
_cell.length_b   1.000
_cell.length_c   1.000
_cell.angle_alpha   90.00
_cell.angle_beta   90.00
_cell.angle_gamma   90.00
#
_symmetry.space_group_name_H-M   'P 1'
#
loop_
_entity.id
_entity.type
_entity.pdbx_description
1 polymer ?
#
loop_
_entity_poly.entity_id
_entity_poly.type
_entity_poly.pdbx_seq_one_letter_code
_entity_poly.pdbx_strand_id
1 'polypeptide(L)'
;KMYETDEQVKYLIDMSKRLEGLPRHTSMHAAGVVISQKSVDEYVPLSRASDGSITTQFTMTTLEELGLLKMDFLGLRTLTVIQNAVNLVEQATGVKLDMGEIDYNDKLVLDSIGTGKTDGVFQLESAGMKNFMKELKPQSLEDIIAGISLYRPGPMDFIPQYIKGKNDKGSITYDCPQLEPILAPTYGCIVYQEQVMQIVRDLAGYTLGRSDLLRRAMSKKKADVMERERQSFVYGNIDEGVPGCLNNGIDEKTANKIYDEMIDFAKYAFNKSHAAAYAVVSYQTAYLKYYYPIEFMAALMTSVIENPTKVSEYIYAARQMGIKILPPDINRGVSGFSVDEGNIRYGLAAIKSIGKPVIEAIVSEREENGLYRGLKDFIERISLKEMLNKRSIENFIKAGALDNLGGTRKQFMMIYADIMDRIAHEKKSSMTGQMTLFDLMGEEDKREYEIQLPKVGEYEKETRLAFEKEVLGVYLTGHPMEEYEEKWRKSISKTTLEKYEALWKHVITNVTSDFALDEETGHSKVMDGNRAVIGGILTDKRVKYTKTNKTMAYLTVEDLVGTVEVVVFPKDYEKNLQYLNVDDRVFIRGRVSSEDDQSSKLICEKIFRFDEVPQELWIQFATISDYRAREKQLFDLLRNSDGKDYVVIYVRDGRSVRRLGDNWTVRADESLLGALSEAFGADNVRLTQKKI
;
A
#
# COMPACT_ATOMS: atom_id res chain seq x y z
N LYS A 1 11.23 9.73 -38.57
CA LYS A 1 12.70 10.00 -38.71
C LYS A 1 13.51 8.71 -38.57
N MET A 2 13.40 7.93 -37.47
CA MET A 2 14.08 6.62 -37.32
C MET A 2 13.62 5.61 -38.39
N TYR A 3 12.32 5.56 -38.69
CA TYR A 3 11.78 4.68 -39.76
C TYR A 3 12.39 4.92 -41.13
N GLU A 4 12.79 6.15 -41.45
CA GLU A 4 13.37 6.55 -42.75
C GLU A 4 14.89 6.37 -42.80
N THR A 5 15.58 6.34 -41.66
CA THR A 5 17.04 6.39 -41.59
C THR A 5 17.68 5.10 -41.05
N ASP A 6 16.88 4.17 -40.47
CA ASP A 6 17.37 2.93 -39.88
C ASP A 6 16.64 1.72 -40.49
N GLU A 7 17.37 0.89 -41.21
CA GLU A 7 16.81 -0.27 -41.92
C GLU A 7 16.22 -1.32 -40.95
N GLN A 8 16.76 -1.49 -39.73
CA GLN A 8 16.24 -2.44 -38.74
C GLN A 8 14.93 -1.92 -38.17
N VAL A 9 14.85 -0.62 -37.88
CA VAL A 9 13.61 0.02 -37.42
C VAL A 9 12.54 -0.06 -38.48
N LYS A 10 12.91 0.20 -39.75
CA LYS A 10 11.99 0.08 -40.87
C LYS A 10 11.47 -1.33 -41.04
N TYR A 11 12.34 -2.34 -41.02
CA TYR A 11 11.93 -3.74 -41.09
C TYR A 11 11.01 -4.13 -39.96
N LEU A 12 11.33 -3.74 -38.71
CA LEU A 12 10.48 -4.02 -37.54
C LEU A 12 9.09 -3.43 -37.70
N ILE A 13 9.00 -2.16 -38.09
CA ILE A 13 7.71 -1.47 -38.27
C ILE A 13 6.91 -2.08 -39.43
N ASP A 14 7.57 -2.39 -40.56
CA ASP A 14 6.89 -3.01 -41.70
C ASP A 14 6.37 -4.40 -41.38
N MET A 15 7.11 -5.19 -40.60
CA MET A 15 6.63 -6.49 -40.08
C MET A 15 5.51 -6.33 -39.08
N SER A 16 5.61 -5.34 -38.18
CA SER A 16 4.54 -5.03 -37.22
C SER A 16 3.22 -4.65 -37.89
N LYS A 17 3.28 -3.85 -38.98
CA LYS A 17 2.12 -3.49 -39.79
C LYS A 17 1.44 -4.70 -40.45
N ARG A 18 2.22 -5.73 -40.82
CA ARG A 18 1.66 -6.99 -41.38
C ARG A 18 0.93 -7.82 -40.32
N LEU A 19 1.32 -7.67 -39.07
CA LEU A 19 0.69 -8.38 -37.93
C LEU A 19 -0.44 -7.58 -37.30
N GLU A 20 -0.53 -6.28 -37.60
CA GLU A 20 -1.56 -5.40 -37.05
C GLU A 20 -2.94 -5.88 -37.48
N GLY A 21 -3.87 -5.94 -36.50
CA GLY A 21 -5.24 -6.41 -36.72
C GLY A 21 -5.44 -7.94 -36.72
N LEU A 22 -4.37 -8.74 -36.62
CA LEU A 22 -4.51 -10.20 -36.49
C LEU A 22 -4.84 -10.57 -35.03
N PRO A 23 -5.78 -11.51 -34.82
CA PRO A 23 -6.07 -12.05 -33.50
C PRO A 23 -4.81 -12.67 -32.91
N ARG A 24 -4.46 -12.30 -31.67
CA ARG A 24 -3.28 -12.82 -30.97
C ARG A 24 -3.63 -13.96 -30.02
N HIS A 25 -4.68 -13.79 -29.26
CA HIS A 25 -5.13 -14.74 -28.25
C HIS A 25 -6.63 -14.54 -27.99
N THR A 26 -7.26 -15.55 -27.43
CA THR A 26 -8.62 -15.47 -26.91
C THR A 26 -8.58 -15.24 -25.41
N SER A 27 -9.49 -14.43 -24.89
CA SER A 27 -9.71 -14.24 -23.46
C SER A 27 -11.20 -14.31 -23.16
N MET A 28 -11.52 -14.75 -21.96
CA MET A 28 -12.89 -14.78 -21.47
C MET A 28 -13.22 -13.46 -20.77
N HIS A 29 -14.44 -12.97 -20.95
CA HIS A 29 -14.93 -11.83 -20.18
C HIS A 29 -15.14 -12.26 -18.71
N ALA A 30 -14.66 -11.41 -17.77
CA ALA A 30 -14.65 -11.78 -16.34
C ALA A 30 -16.07 -12.02 -15.76
N ALA A 31 -17.09 -11.32 -16.27
CA ALA A 31 -18.44 -11.34 -15.70
C ALA A 31 -19.57 -11.27 -16.73
N GLY A 32 -19.25 -11.27 -18.03
CA GLY A 32 -20.25 -11.20 -19.11
C GLY A 32 -20.78 -12.58 -19.46
N VAL A 33 -22.09 -12.75 -19.43
CA VAL A 33 -22.80 -13.98 -19.81
C VAL A 33 -23.71 -13.70 -21.00
N VAL A 34 -23.61 -14.53 -22.02
CA VAL A 34 -24.50 -14.45 -23.19
C VAL A 34 -25.82 -15.16 -22.87
N ILE A 35 -26.93 -14.48 -23.12
CA ILE A 35 -28.29 -15.00 -22.92
C ILE A 35 -28.92 -15.19 -24.28
N SER A 36 -29.56 -16.37 -24.50
CA SER A 36 -30.26 -16.76 -25.71
C SER A 36 -31.52 -17.51 -25.40
N GLN A 37 -32.46 -17.54 -26.34
CA GLN A 37 -33.74 -18.29 -26.20
C GLN A 37 -33.54 -19.80 -26.33
N LYS A 38 -32.57 -20.23 -27.13
CA LYS A 38 -32.18 -21.62 -27.33
C LYS A 38 -30.74 -21.80 -26.85
N SER A 39 -30.25 -23.04 -26.92
CA SER A 39 -28.84 -23.30 -26.60
C SER A 39 -27.89 -22.44 -27.46
N VAL A 40 -26.83 -21.86 -26.83
CA VAL A 40 -25.95 -20.88 -27.51
C VAL A 40 -25.23 -21.49 -28.72
N ASP A 41 -24.99 -22.80 -28.70
CA ASP A 41 -24.37 -23.55 -29.82
C ASP A 41 -25.25 -23.63 -31.07
N GLU A 42 -26.58 -23.38 -30.96
CA GLU A 42 -27.45 -23.20 -32.11
C GLU A 42 -27.26 -21.86 -32.84
N TYR A 43 -26.62 -20.88 -32.19
CA TYR A 43 -26.41 -19.55 -32.76
C TYR A 43 -24.97 -19.31 -33.16
N VAL A 44 -24.00 -19.76 -32.34
CA VAL A 44 -22.58 -19.48 -32.51
C VAL A 44 -21.72 -20.66 -32.10
N PRO A 45 -20.56 -20.86 -32.73
CA PRO A 45 -19.60 -21.88 -32.31
C PRO A 45 -19.04 -21.56 -30.91
N LEU A 46 -18.86 -22.62 -30.11
CA LEU A 46 -18.36 -22.56 -28.77
C LEU A 46 -16.91 -23.03 -28.68
N SER A 47 -16.21 -22.57 -27.67
CA SER A 47 -14.86 -22.97 -27.31
C SER A 47 -14.80 -23.31 -25.82
N ARG A 48 -13.89 -24.20 -25.45
CA ARG A 48 -13.61 -24.53 -24.06
C ARG A 48 -12.32 -23.90 -23.63
N ALA A 49 -12.39 -23.06 -22.60
CA ALA A 49 -11.23 -22.43 -22.01
C ALA A 49 -10.40 -23.42 -21.18
N SER A 50 -9.18 -23.03 -20.77
CA SER A 50 -8.25 -23.89 -20.02
C SER A 50 -8.77 -24.30 -18.63
N ASP A 51 -9.64 -23.48 -18.04
CA ASP A 51 -10.31 -23.73 -16.76
C ASP A 51 -11.57 -24.60 -16.89
N GLY A 52 -11.91 -25.02 -18.12
CA GLY A 52 -13.07 -25.83 -18.44
C GLY A 52 -14.35 -25.05 -18.73
N SER A 53 -14.36 -23.73 -18.59
CA SER A 53 -15.49 -22.87 -18.90
C SER A 53 -15.79 -22.85 -20.41
N ILE A 54 -17.05 -22.64 -20.75
CA ILE A 54 -17.53 -22.58 -22.15
C ILE A 54 -17.63 -21.10 -22.54
N THR A 55 -17.04 -20.76 -23.69
CA THR A 55 -17.06 -19.41 -24.25
C THR A 55 -17.50 -19.44 -25.72
N THR A 56 -18.02 -18.32 -26.19
CA THR A 56 -18.29 -18.13 -27.62
C THR A 56 -16.99 -17.89 -28.39
N GLN A 57 -16.90 -18.38 -29.63
CA GLN A 57 -15.75 -18.05 -30.50
C GLN A 57 -15.87 -16.67 -31.15
N PHE A 58 -17.07 -16.08 -31.15
CA PHE A 58 -17.31 -14.76 -31.71
C PHE A 58 -17.09 -13.64 -30.68
N THR A 59 -16.69 -12.48 -31.19
CA THR A 59 -16.49 -11.28 -30.37
C THR A 59 -17.81 -10.65 -29.95
N MET A 60 -17.76 -9.79 -28.93
CA MET A 60 -18.93 -9.11 -28.40
C MET A 60 -19.74 -8.38 -29.50
N THR A 61 -19.06 -7.64 -30.37
CA THR A 61 -19.70 -6.89 -31.48
C THR A 61 -20.48 -7.82 -32.40
N THR A 62 -19.88 -8.95 -32.77
CA THR A 62 -20.53 -9.94 -33.64
C THR A 62 -21.75 -10.61 -32.94
N LEU A 63 -21.66 -10.83 -31.63
CA LEU A 63 -22.80 -11.37 -30.87
C LEU A 63 -23.98 -10.37 -30.82
N GLU A 64 -23.69 -9.08 -30.66
CA GLU A 64 -24.70 -8.01 -30.71
C GLU A 64 -25.37 -7.93 -32.11
N GLU A 65 -24.56 -8.01 -33.19
CA GLU A 65 -25.06 -8.05 -34.56
C GLU A 65 -26.00 -9.28 -34.85
N LEU A 66 -25.74 -10.40 -34.19
CA LEU A 66 -26.58 -11.59 -34.23
C LEU A 66 -27.82 -11.49 -33.32
N GLY A 67 -27.99 -10.39 -32.61
CA GLY A 67 -29.13 -10.17 -31.72
C GLY A 67 -29.05 -10.92 -30.38
N LEU A 68 -27.89 -11.44 -30.02
CA LEU A 68 -27.67 -12.07 -28.72
C LEU A 68 -27.42 -11.00 -27.63
N LEU A 69 -28.02 -11.20 -26.48
CA LEU A 69 -27.88 -10.33 -25.34
C LEU A 69 -26.71 -10.77 -24.47
N LYS A 70 -25.74 -9.87 -24.24
CA LYS A 70 -24.71 -10.05 -23.23
C LYS A 70 -25.12 -9.31 -21.95
N MET A 71 -25.16 -10.02 -20.84
CA MET A 71 -25.46 -9.47 -19.53
C MET A 71 -24.21 -9.53 -18.65
N ASP A 72 -23.83 -8.39 -18.07
CA ASP A 72 -22.64 -8.27 -17.24
C ASP A 72 -23.02 -8.32 -15.75
N PHE A 73 -22.51 -9.34 -15.06
CA PHE A 73 -22.72 -9.53 -13.62
C PHE A 73 -21.49 -9.00 -12.84
N LEU A 74 -21.29 -7.69 -12.88
CA LEU A 74 -20.16 -7.06 -12.21
C LEU A 74 -20.49 -6.83 -10.74
N GLY A 75 -19.80 -7.57 -9.86
CA GLY A 75 -19.84 -7.34 -8.42
C GLY A 75 -18.88 -6.24 -7.99
N LEU A 76 -19.22 -5.54 -6.91
CA LEU A 76 -18.35 -4.55 -6.29
C LEU A 76 -17.87 -5.06 -4.92
N ARG A 77 -16.60 -5.42 -4.82
CA ARG A 77 -15.99 -5.94 -3.58
C ARG A 77 -16.21 -5.00 -2.40
N THR A 78 -16.21 -3.69 -2.63
CA THR A 78 -16.40 -2.67 -1.60
C THR A 78 -17.74 -2.81 -0.88
N LEU A 79 -18.80 -3.27 -1.56
CA LEU A 79 -20.09 -3.51 -0.89
C LEU A 79 -19.97 -4.65 0.16
N THR A 80 -19.17 -5.67 -0.12
CA THR A 80 -18.85 -6.72 0.85
C THR A 80 -18.02 -6.16 2.02
N VAL A 81 -17.10 -5.24 1.75
CA VAL A 81 -16.33 -4.55 2.82
C VAL A 81 -17.27 -3.76 3.74
N ILE A 82 -18.20 -2.99 3.16
CA ILE A 82 -19.20 -2.24 3.91
C ILE A 82 -20.06 -3.19 4.76
N GLN A 83 -20.59 -4.26 4.17
CA GLN A 83 -21.41 -5.24 4.89
C GLN A 83 -20.65 -5.89 6.05
N ASN A 84 -19.39 -6.30 5.81
CA ASN A 84 -18.55 -6.90 6.84
C ASN A 84 -18.21 -5.90 7.94
N ALA A 85 -17.93 -4.62 7.60
CA ALA A 85 -17.70 -3.58 8.59
C ALA A 85 -18.93 -3.33 9.46
N VAL A 86 -20.12 -3.24 8.85
CA VAL A 86 -21.40 -3.11 9.59
C VAL A 86 -21.61 -4.29 10.54
N ASN A 87 -21.37 -5.51 10.08
CA ASN A 87 -21.47 -6.71 10.93
C ASN A 87 -20.47 -6.66 12.10
N LEU A 88 -19.23 -6.22 11.87
CA LEU A 88 -18.23 -6.07 12.94
C LEU A 88 -18.62 -4.97 13.93
N VAL A 89 -19.22 -3.87 13.49
CA VAL A 89 -19.75 -2.82 14.35
C VAL A 89 -20.87 -3.38 15.24
N GLU A 90 -21.82 -4.11 14.68
CA GLU A 90 -22.90 -4.73 15.45
C GLU A 90 -22.33 -5.71 16.49
N GLN A 91 -21.35 -6.54 16.11
CA GLN A 91 -20.70 -7.48 17.05
C GLN A 91 -19.92 -6.80 18.16
N ALA A 92 -19.20 -5.70 17.86
CA ALA A 92 -18.33 -5.03 18.81
C ALA A 92 -19.08 -4.06 19.73
N THR A 93 -20.14 -3.40 19.22
CA THR A 93 -20.81 -2.29 19.91
C THR A 93 -22.28 -2.55 20.21
N GLY A 94 -22.89 -3.55 19.57
CA GLY A 94 -24.34 -3.79 19.62
C GLY A 94 -25.16 -2.80 18.77
N VAL A 95 -24.52 -1.85 18.09
CA VAL A 95 -25.19 -0.85 17.23
C VAL A 95 -25.48 -1.45 15.86
N LYS A 96 -26.74 -1.47 15.49
CA LYS A 96 -27.17 -1.91 14.18
C LYS A 96 -27.19 -0.69 13.22
N LEU A 97 -26.25 -0.65 12.30
CA LEU A 97 -26.15 0.43 11.31
C LEU A 97 -26.97 0.10 10.08
N ASP A 98 -27.79 1.07 9.63
CA ASP A 98 -28.37 1.09 8.29
C ASP A 98 -27.65 2.12 7.44
N MET A 99 -26.89 1.66 6.44
CA MET A 99 -26.13 2.53 5.57
C MET A 99 -27.03 3.37 4.62
N GLY A 100 -28.32 3.07 4.52
CA GLY A 100 -29.30 3.88 3.81
C GLY A 100 -29.78 5.10 4.59
N GLU A 101 -29.71 5.04 5.92
CA GLU A 101 -30.25 6.06 6.85
C GLU A 101 -29.17 7.03 7.38
N ILE A 102 -27.89 6.89 6.97
CA ILE A 102 -26.83 7.79 7.41
C ILE A 102 -26.99 9.18 6.79
N ASP A 103 -26.51 10.23 7.50
CA ASP A 103 -26.47 11.58 6.94
C ASP A 103 -25.33 11.72 5.93
N TYR A 104 -25.66 11.83 4.65
CA TYR A 104 -24.71 12.03 3.55
C TYR A 104 -24.14 13.46 3.46
N ASN A 105 -24.51 14.35 4.36
CA ASN A 105 -23.97 15.70 4.48
C ASN A 105 -23.28 15.93 5.83
N ASP A 106 -22.94 14.87 6.57
CA ASP A 106 -22.19 15.01 7.80
C ASP A 106 -20.85 15.70 7.53
N LYS A 107 -20.71 16.89 8.13
CA LYS A 107 -19.54 17.75 7.94
C LYS A 107 -18.24 17.09 8.40
N LEU A 108 -18.26 16.29 9.46
CA LEU A 108 -17.06 15.63 9.99
C LEU A 108 -16.52 14.59 9.01
N VAL A 109 -17.41 13.84 8.37
CA VAL A 109 -17.05 12.87 7.32
C VAL A 109 -16.50 13.59 6.09
N LEU A 110 -17.17 14.65 5.62
CA LEU A 110 -16.73 15.44 4.47
C LEU A 110 -15.38 16.11 4.74
N ASP A 111 -15.20 16.71 5.92
CA ASP A 111 -13.92 17.30 6.34
C ASP A 111 -12.81 16.23 6.37
N SER A 112 -13.11 15.00 6.84
CA SER A 112 -12.15 13.90 6.83
C SER A 112 -11.67 13.53 5.43
N ILE A 113 -12.59 13.51 4.44
CA ILE A 113 -12.24 13.31 3.03
C ILE A 113 -11.34 14.44 2.53
N GLY A 114 -11.67 15.70 2.92
CA GLY A 114 -10.89 16.90 2.60
C GLY A 114 -9.49 16.93 3.19
N THR A 115 -9.13 16.06 4.14
CA THR A 115 -7.75 15.89 4.61
C THR A 115 -6.86 15.11 3.64
N GLY A 116 -7.43 14.36 2.69
CA GLY A 116 -6.73 13.44 1.81
C GLY A 116 -6.30 12.13 2.47
N LYS A 117 -6.59 11.90 3.76
CA LYS A 117 -6.31 10.63 4.46
C LYS A 117 -7.31 9.54 4.11
N THR A 118 -7.45 9.29 2.81
CA THR A 118 -8.49 8.47 2.21
C THR A 118 -8.05 7.05 1.84
N ASP A 119 -7.02 6.50 2.52
CA ASP A 119 -6.62 5.10 2.37
C ASP A 119 -7.81 4.18 2.64
N GLY A 120 -8.09 3.28 1.71
CA GLY A 120 -9.23 2.36 1.77
C GLY A 120 -10.60 2.98 1.50
N VAL A 121 -10.72 4.31 1.32
CA VAL A 121 -11.96 4.95 0.89
C VAL A 121 -12.16 4.72 -0.60
N PHE A 122 -13.29 4.12 -0.95
CA PHE A 122 -13.58 3.73 -2.32
C PHE A 122 -13.41 4.89 -3.30
N GLN A 123 -12.73 4.66 -4.43
CA GLN A 123 -12.39 5.63 -5.47
C GLN A 123 -11.46 6.78 -5.06
N LEU A 124 -11.21 7.02 -3.76
CA LEU A 124 -10.50 8.21 -3.28
C LEU A 124 -9.08 7.91 -2.75
N GLU A 125 -8.56 6.68 -2.92
CA GLU A 125 -7.29 6.27 -2.29
C GLU A 125 -6.03 6.47 -3.15
N SER A 126 -6.15 6.80 -4.45
CA SER A 126 -4.97 7.07 -5.28
C SER A 126 -4.30 8.39 -4.88
N ALA A 127 -2.97 8.50 -5.01
CA ALA A 127 -2.21 9.68 -4.60
C ALA A 127 -2.76 10.97 -5.23
N GLY A 128 -3.03 10.96 -6.54
CA GLY A 128 -3.59 12.14 -7.20
C GLY A 128 -5.02 12.46 -6.75
N MET A 129 -5.85 11.45 -6.46
CA MET A 129 -7.20 11.68 -5.95
C MET A 129 -7.18 12.23 -4.52
N LYS A 130 -6.24 11.77 -3.68
CA LYS A 130 -6.00 12.33 -2.34
C LYS A 130 -5.68 13.82 -2.41
N ASN A 131 -4.75 14.22 -3.29
CA ASN A 131 -4.39 15.61 -3.49
C ASN A 131 -5.57 16.42 -4.01
N PHE A 132 -6.31 15.88 -4.97
CA PHE A 132 -7.50 16.55 -5.48
C PHE A 132 -8.57 16.76 -4.40
N MET A 133 -8.82 15.79 -3.53
CA MET A 133 -9.76 15.94 -2.41
C MET A 133 -9.34 17.02 -1.42
N LYS A 134 -8.04 17.20 -1.17
CA LYS A 134 -7.51 18.31 -0.34
C LYS A 134 -7.79 19.68 -0.93
N GLU A 135 -7.60 19.81 -2.24
CA GLU A 135 -7.89 21.06 -2.94
C GLU A 135 -9.38 21.32 -3.05
N LEU A 136 -10.16 20.28 -3.36
CA LEU A 136 -11.60 20.34 -3.50
C LEU A 136 -12.31 20.68 -2.19
N LYS A 137 -11.84 20.15 -1.06
CA LYS A 137 -12.45 20.31 0.27
C LYS A 137 -13.97 20.10 0.20
N PRO A 138 -14.43 18.87 -0.04
CA PRO A 138 -15.84 18.61 -0.31
C PRO A 138 -16.73 19.07 0.86
N GLN A 139 -17.82 19.73 0.55
CA GLN A 139 -18.80 20.24 1.51
C GLN A 139 -20.17 19.57 1.37
N SER A 140 -20.32 18.71 0.38
CA SER A 140 -21.53 17.95 0.09
C SER A 140 -21.22 16.70 -0.70
N LEU A 141 -22.19 15.78 -0.77
CA LEU A 141 -22.10 14.60 -1.64
C LEU A 141 -21.93 15.01 -3.13
N GLU A 142 -22.54 16.13 -3.56
CA GLU A 142 -22.42 16.64 -4.93
C GLU A 142 -20.96 16.97 -5.30
N ASP A 143 -20.15 17.47 -4.37
CA ASP A 143 -18.73 17.72 -4.59
C ASP A 143 -17.97 16.41 -4.83
N ILE A 144 -18.33 15.33 -4.13
CA ILE A 144 -17.71 14.00 -4.33
C ILE A 144 -18.13 13.45 -5.71
N ILE A 145 -19.39 13.61 -6.11
CA ILE A 145 -19.91 13.22 -7.43
C ILE A 145 -19.11 13.91 -8.53
N ALA A 146 -18.95 15.23 -8.41
CA ALA A 146 -18.17 16.01 -9.35
C ALA A 146 -16.70 15.60 -9.34
N GLY A 147 -16.11 15.37 -8.17
CA GLY A 147 -14.74 14.93 -8.01
C GLY A 147 -14.45 13.61 -8.73
N ILE A 148 -15.30 12.60 -8.56
CA ILE A 148 -15.18 11.31 -9.26
C ILE A 148 -15.33 11.50 -10.78
N SER A 149 -16.16 12.42 -11.22
CA SER A 149 -16.42 12.69 -12.63
C SER A 149 -15.26 13.42 -13.30
N LEU A 150 -14.62 14.35 -12.60
CA LEU A 150 -13.54 15.18 -13.11
C LEU A 150 -12.17 14.48 -13.10
N TYR A 151 -11.92 13.63 -12.11
CA TYR A 151 -10.60 13.00 -11.97
C TYR A 151 -10.40 11.84 -12.95
N ARG A 152 -10.24 12.16 -14.23
CA ARG A 152 -9.99 11.22 -15.34
C ARG A 152 -9.22 11.93 -16.46
N PRO A 153 -8.43 11.19 -17.27
CA PRO A 153 -7.77 11.77 -18.45
C PRO A 153 -8.76 12.54 -19.34
N GLY A 154 -8.49 13.79 -19.57
CA GLY A 154 -9.34 14.75 -20.30
C GLY A 154 -10.06 15.73 -19.38
N PRO A 155 -11.05 15.30 -18.58
CA PRO A 155 -11.75 16.22 -17.65
C PRO A 155 -10.88 16.82 -16.55
N MET A 156 -9.73 16.21 -16.22
CA MET A 156 -8.79 16.74 -15.22
C MET A 156 -8.32 18.17 -15.54
N ASP A 157 -8.25 18.55 -16.79
CA ASP A 157 -7.86 19.90 -17.21
C ASP A 157 -8.85 20.98 -16.74
N PHE A 158 -10.08 20.60 -16.40
CA PHE A 158 -11.12 21.52 -15.90
C PHE A 158 -11.14 21.63 -14.35
N ILE A 159 -10.37 20.81 -13.62
CA ILE A 159 -10.30 20.84 -12.16
C ILE A 159 -9.94 22.23 -11.62
N PRO A 160 -8.93 22.95 -12.16
CA PRO A 160 -8.59 24.28 -11.67
C PRO A 160 -9.76 25.29 -11.81
N GLN A 161 -10.51 25.23 -12.93
CA GLN A 161 -11.67 26.07 -13.15
C GLN A 161 -12.79 25.74 -12.17
N TYR A 162 -13.07 24.46 -11.95
CA TYR A 162 -14.08 23.99 -11.00
C TYR A 162 -13.76 24.45 -9.58
N ILE A 163 -12.52 24.27 -9.09
CA ILE A 163 -12.08 24.70 -7.76
C ILE A 163 -12.16 26.22 -7.62
N LYS A 164 -11.73 26.97 -8.66
CA LYS A 164 -11.85 28.44 -8.66
C LYS A 164 -13.30 28.90 -8.52
N GLY A 165 -14.20 28.36 -9.32
CA GLY A 165 -15.63 28.68 -9.26
C GLY A 165 -16.27 28.30 -7.92
N LYS A 166 -15.87 27.16 -7.33
CA LYS A 166 -16.31 26.74 -6.00
C LYS A 166 -15.89 27.71 -4.90
N ASN A 167 -14.63 28.16 -4.91
CA ASN A 167 -14.05 29.01 -3.88
C ASN A 167 -14.44 30.49 -4.06
N ASP A 168 -14.67 30.93 -5.29
CA ASP A 168 -15.05 32.30 -5.64
C ASP A 168 -16.20 32.29 -6.63
N LYS A 169 -17.41 32.28 -6.10
CA LYS A 169 -18.66 32.34 -6.92
C LYS A 169 -18.74 33.59 -7.81
N GLY A 170 -18.08 34.68 -7.43
CA GLY A 170 -18.03 35.91 -8.23
C GLY A 170 -17.18 35.78 -9.48
N SER A 171 -16.31 34.74 -9.56
CA SER A 171 -15.49 34.46 -10.75
C SER A 171 -16.23 33.67 -11.84
N ILE A 172 -17.44 33.17 -11.55
CA ILE A 172 -18.23 32.39 -12.50
C ILE A 172 -18.87 33.32 -13.51
N THR A 173 -18.69 33.06 -14.80
CA THR A 173 -19.34 33.76 -15.90
C THR A 173 -20.08 32.76 -16.75
N TYR A 174 -21.29 33.13 -17.16
CA TYR A 174 -22.13 32.34 -18.07
C TYR A 174 -22.24 33.08 -19.41
N ASP A 175 -22.10 32.35 -20.51
CA ASP A 175 -22.17 32.93 -21.86
C ASP A 175 -23.59 33.45 -22.19
N CYS A 176 -24.59 32.87 -21.56
CA CYS A 176 -25.96 33.37 -21.58
C CYS A 176 -26.68 33.06 -20.27
N PRO A 177 -27.71 33.83 -19.87
CA PRO A 177 -28.45 33.63 -18.61
C PRO A 177 -29.09 32.24 -18.49
N GLN A 178 -29.44 31.61 -19.61
CA GLN A 178 -30.08 30.29 -19.63
C GLN A 178 -29.16 29.18 -19.19
N LEU A 179 -27.82 29.37 -19.22
CA LEU A 179 -26.83 28.41 -18.75
C LEU A 179 -26.74 28.37 -17.21
N GLU A 180 -27.05 29.46 -16.52
CA GLU A 180 -26.90 29.54 -15.06
C GLU A 180 -27.61 28.41 -14.32
N PRO A 181 -28.91 28.14 -14.52
CA PRO A 181 -29.63 27.11 -13.79
C PRO A 181 -29.05 25.68 -14.09
N ILE A 182 -28.41 25.49 -15.24
CA ILE A 182 -27.83 24.20 -15.64
C ILE A 182 -26.45 24.00 -15.04
N LEU A 183 -25.63 25.06 -15.04
CA LEU A 183 -24.21 24.98 -14.68
C LEU A 183 -23.87 25.49 -13.26
N ALA A 184 -24.81 26.20 -12.59
CA ALA A 184 -24.59 26.66 -11.21
C ALA A 184 -24.23 25.52 -10.23
N PRO A 185 -24.84 24.31 -10.30
CA PRO A 185 -24.47 23.20 -9.44
C PRO A 185 -23.03 22.69 -9.64
N THR A 186 -22.41 23.02 -10.77
CA THR A 186 -21.04 22.62 -11.12
C THR A 186 -20.12 23.81 -11.32
N TYR A 187 -20.44 24.94 -10.69
CA TYR A 187 -19.66 26.17 -10.66
C TYR A 187 -19.25 26.69 -12.05
N GLY A 188 -20.19 26.63 -13.00
CA GLY A 188 -20.00 27.11 -14.37
C GLY A 188 -19.30 26.10 -15.31
N CYS A 189 -18.98 24.89 -14.84
CA CYS A 189 -18.36 23.88 -15.69
C CYS A 189 -19.38 22.87 -16.21
N ILE A 190 -19.24 22.42 -17.46
CA ILE A 190 -19.94 21.24 -17.95
C ILE A 190 -19.19 20.02 -17.38
N VAL A 191 -19.86 19.16 -16.62
CA VAL A 191 -19.27 17.94 -16.02
C VAL A 191 -20.01 16.70 -16.47
N TYR A 192 -21.31 16.79 -16.64
CA TYR A 192 -22.20 15.64 -16.85
C TYR A 192 -22.79 15.60 -18.25
N GLN A 193 -23.02 14.39 -18.75
CA GLN A 193 -23.75 14.17 -20.01
C GLN A 193 -25.15 14.75 -19.96
N GLU A 194 -25.78 14.69 -18.81
CA GLU A 194 -27.11 15.26 -18.56
C GLU A 194 -27.14 16.76 -18.74
N GLN A 195 -26.06 17.48 -18.41
CA GLN A 195 -25.97 18.92 -18.64
C GLN A 195 -25.92 19.25 -20.14
N VAL A 196 -25.19 18.47 -20.94
CA VAL A 196 -25.19 18.63 -22.41
C VAL A 196 -26.60 18.45 -22.96
N MET A 197 -27.34 17.43 -22.47
CA MET A 197 -28.73 17.21 -22.90
C MET A 197 -29.66 18.36 -22.46
N GLN A 198 -29.48 18.92 -21.27
CA GLN A 198 -30.23 20.06 -20.79
C GLN A 198 -29.94 21.34 -21.60
N ILE A 199 -28.65 21.60 -21.90
CA ILE A 199 -28.23 22.74 -22.70
C ILE A 199 -28.94 22.74 -24.06
N VAL A 200 -28.90 21.65 -24.81
CA VAL A 200 -29.56 21.62 -26.14
C VAL A 200 -31.07 21.69 -26.04
N ARG A 201 -31.66 21.14 -24.99
CA ARG A 201 -33.11 21.25 -24.75
C ARG A 201 -33.54 22.67 -24.41
N ASP A 202 -32.84 23.29 -23.44
CA ASP A 202 -33.29 24.53 -22.87
C ASP A 202 -32.91 25.76 -23.71
N LEU A 203 -31.78 25.68 -24.45
CA LEU A 203 -31.29 26.75 -25.30
C LEU A 203 -31.86 26.67 -26.73
N ALA A 204 -31.95 25.46 -27.30
CA ALA A 204 -32.34 25.30 -28.71
C ALA A 204 -33.73 24.64 -28.89
N GLY A 205 -34.38 24.20 -27.81
CA GLY A 205 -35.75 23.63 -27.86
C GLY A 205 -35.78 22.17 -28.32
N TYR A 206 -34.70 21.39 -28.10
CA TYR A 206 -34.67 19.97 -28.42
C TYR A 206 -35.61 19.15 -27.53
N THR A 207 -36.19 18.09 -28.10
CA THR A 207 -36.83 17.05 -27.28
C THR A 207 -35.80 16.26 -26.51
N LEU A 208 -36.17 15.62 -25.40
CA LEU A 208 -35.27 14.80 -24.59
C LEU A 208 -34.65 13.65 -25.40
N GLY A 209 -35.46 12.99 -26.25
CA GLY A 209 -34.98 11.92 -27.11
C GLY A 209 -33.94 12.37 -28.13
N ARG A 210 -34.16 13.56 -28.74
CA ARG A 210 -33.16 14.12 -29.68
C ARG A 210 -31.90 14.56 -28.96
N SER A 211 -32.01 15.14 -27.76
CA SER A 211 -30.86 15.48 -26.92
C SER A 211 -29.96 14.26 -26.64
N ASP A 212 -30.57 13.08 -26.38
CA ASP A 212 -29.81 11.84 -26.17
C ASP A 212 -29.14 11.33 -27.47
N LEU A 213 -29.82 11.45 -28.62
CA LEU A 213 -29.20 11.12 -29.91
C LEU A 213 -27.98 12.00 -30.20
N LEU A 214 -28.06 13.30 -29.96
CA LEU A 214 -26.94 14.22 -30.10
C LEU A 214 -25.80 13.86 -29.16
N ARG A 215 -26.08 13.65 -27.88
CA ARG A 215 -25.08 13.20 -26.90
C ARG A 215 -24.33 11.93 -27.37
N ARG A 216 -25.07 10.94 -27.89
CA ARG A 216 -24.49 9.71 -28.43
C ARG A 216 -23.61 9.97 -29.67
N ALA A 217 -24.05 10.88 -30.56
CA ALA A 217 -23.28 11.25 -31.74
C ALA A 217 -21.97 11.94 -31.37
N MET A 218 -22.00 12.86 -30.40
CA MET A 218 -20.81 13.52 -29.86
C MET A 218 -19.84 12.51 -29.24
N SER A 219 -20.33 11.60 -28.37
CA SER A 219 -19.52 10.56 -27.74
C SER A 219 -18.85 9.60 -28.77
N LYS A 220 -19.57 9.28 -29.87
CA LYS A 220 -19.05 8.43 -30.94
C LYS A 220 -18.27 9.20 -32.00
N LYS A 221 -18.08 10.51 -31.83
CA LYS A 221 -17.33 11.42 -32.76
C LYS A 221 -17.81 11.36 -34.21
N LYS A 222 -19.11 11.30 -34.42
CA LYS A 222 -19.72 11.31 -35.75
C LYS A 222 -19.75 12.73 -36.29
N ALA A 223 -18.68 13.14 -36.99
CA ALA A 223 -18.47 14.54 -37.42
C ALA A 223 -19.59 15.09 -38.32
N ASP A 224 -20.10 14.28 -39.22
CA ASP A 224 -21.21 14.62 -40.12
C ASP A 224 -22.53 14.89 -39.38
N VAL A 225 -22.82 14.10 -38.36
CA VAL A 225 -24.00 14.30 -37.50
C VAL A 225 -23.79 15.53 -36.64
N MET A 226 -22.61 15.71 -36.06
CA MET A 226 -22.31 16.86 -35.19
C MET A 226 -22.44 18.19 -35.94
N GLU A 227 -21.97 18.26 -37.19
CA GLU A 227 -22.09 19.52 -37.97
C GLU A 227 -23.53 19.80 -38.37
N ARG A 228 -24.31 18.79 -38.77
CA ARG A 228 -25.73 18.95 -39.04
C ARG A 228 -26.51 19.42 -37.79
N GLU A 229 -26.20 18.84 -36.65
CA GLU A 229 -26.83 19.23 -35.39
C GLU A 229 -26.38 20.60 -34.91
N ARG A 230 -25.18 21.09 -35.26
CA ARG A 230 -24.74 22.48 -35.03
C ARG A 230 -25.68 23.44 -35.72
N GLN A 231 -25.99 23.19 -37.01
CA GLN A 231 -26.95 24.04 -37.76
C GLN A 231 -28.33 24.06 -37.09
N SER A 232 -28.83 22.90 -36.69
CA SER A 232 -30.11 22.80 -36.00
C SER A 232 -30.08 23.49 -34.62
N PHE A 233 -28.98 23.37 -33.89
CA PHE A 233 -28.82 24.01 -32.59
C PHE A 233 -28.78 25.52 -32.68
N VAL A 234 -28.04 26.09 -33.63
CA VAL A 234 -27.85 27.53 -33.79
C VAL A 234 -29.06 28.14 -34.46
N TYR A 235 -29.44 27.65 -35.67
CA TYR A 235 -30.45 28.32 -36.53
C TYR A 235 -31.82 27.69 -36.44
N GLY A 236 -31.95 26.52 -35.86
CA GLY A 236 -33.19 25.75 -35.80
C GLY A 236 -33.40 24.82 -37.00
N ASN A 237 -34.39 23.95 -36.87
CA ASN A 237 -34.86 23.04 -37.91
C ASN A 237 -36.38 22.92 -37.81
N ILE A 238 -37.10 23.61 -38.66
CA ILE A 238 -38.57 23.72 -38.64
C ILE A 238 -39.20 22.35 -38.92
N ASP A 239 -38.63 21.57 -39.84
CA ASP A 239 -39.16 20.26 -40.23
C ASP A 239 -39.09 19.22 -39.07
N GLU A 240 -38.14 19.41 -38.18
CA GLU A 240 -37.94 18.56 -36.99
C GLU A 240 -38.42 19.22 -35.71
N GLY A 241 -39.06 20.38 -35.79
CA GLY A 241 -39.64 21.06 -34.65
C GLY A 241 -38.62 21.64 -33.65
N VAL A 242 -37.44 22.02 -34.12
CA VAL A 242 -36.37 22.62 -33.30
C VAL A 242 -36.33 24.12 -33.54
N PRO A 243 -36.65 24.97 -32.54
CA PRO A 243 -36.61 26.43 -32.69
C PRO A 243 -35.19 26.95 -32.99
N GLY A 244 -34.17 26.43 -32.34
CA GLY A 244 -32.80 26.92 -32.39
C GLY A 244 -32.52 28.08 -31.44
N CYS A 245 -31.24 28.29 -31.13
CA CYS A 245 -30.78 29.31 -30.18
C CYS A 245 -31.15 30.73 -30.61
N LEU A 246 -31.05 31.04 -31.91
CA LEU A 246 -31.38 32.38 -32.44
C LEU A 246 -32.84 32.77 -32.16
N ASN A 247 -33.78 31.84 -32.38
CA ASN A 247 -35.18 32.08 -32.09
C ASN A 247 -35.52 32.16 -30.59
N ASN A 248 -34.61 31.61 -29.76
CA ASN A 248 -34.70 31.70 -28.31
C ASN A 248 -33.92 32.89 -27.72
N GLY A 249 -33.46 33.84 -28.57
CA GLY A 249 -32.83 35.08 -28.16
C GLY A 249 -31.37 35.01 -27.79
N ILE A 250 -30.68 33.94 -28.24
CA ILE A 250 -29.24 33.79 -28.06
C ILE A 250 -28.56 34.09 -29.39
N ASP A 251 -27.58 35.00 -29.39
CA ASP A 251 -26.88 35.38 -30.61
C ASP A 251 -26.03 34.25 -31.20
N GLU A 252 -25.80 34.35 -32.51
CA GLU A 252 -25.08 33.33 -33.28
C GLU A 252 -23.68 33.02 -32.74
N LYS A 253 -22.93 34.04 -32.34
CA LYS A 253 -21.56 33.87 -31.83
C LYS A 253 -21.55 33.10 -30.52
N THR A 254 -22.46 33.49 -29.62
CA THR A 254 -22.65 32.83 -28.32
C THR A 254 -23.13 31.39 -28.49
N ALA A 255 -24.10 31.14 -29.36
CA ALA A 255 -24.61 29.80 -29.66
C ALA A 255 -23.51 28.87 -30.22
N ASN A 256 -22.70 29.37 -31.19
CA ASN A 256 -21.58 28.59 -31.72
C ASN A 256 -20.51 28.30 -30.66
N LYS A 257 -20.17 29.26 -29.81
CA LYS A 257 -19.21 29.07 -28.72
C LYS A 257 -19.68 27.98 -27.77
N ILE A 258 -20.94 28.02 -27.31
CA ILE A 258 -21.51 27.00 -26.44
C ILE A 258 -21.49 25.64 -27.10
N TYR A 259 -21.78 25.56 -28.41
CA TYR A 259 -21.74 24.30 -29.13
C TYR A 259 -20.33 23.73 -29.21
N ASP A 260 -19.30 24.55 -29.43
CA ASP A 260 -17.89 24.14 -29.43
C ASP A 260 -17.47 23.60 -28.04
N GLU A 261 -17.84 24.30 -26.97
CA GLU A 261 -17.59 23.84 -25.61
C GLU A 261 -18.28 22.49 -25.31
N MET A 262 -19.52 22.30 -25.76
CA MET A 262 -20.21 21.03 -25.65
C MET A 262 -19.51 19.91 -26.42
N ILE A 263 -19.02 20.15 -27.64
CA ILE A 263 -18.28 19.15 -28.43
C ILE A 263 -17.00 18.74 -27.71
N ASP A 264 -16.24 19.70 -27.24
CA ASP A 264 -14.99 19.42 -26.54
C ASP A 264 -15.23 18.63 -25.25
N PHE A 265 -16.27 18.99 -24.55
CA PHE A 265 -16.63 18.32 -23.29
C PHE A 265 -17.31 16.97 -23.51
N ALA A 266 -18.16 16.82 -24.54
CA ALA A 266 -18.89 15.58 -24.80
C ALA A 266 -18.00 14.36 -25.10
N LYS A 267 -16.73 14.61 -25.50
CA LYS A 267 -15.71 13.57 -25.62
C LYS A 267 -15.39 12.91 -24.28
N TYR A 268 -15.64 13.61 -23.17
CA TYR A 268 -15.22 13.25 -21.83
C TYR A 268 -16.33 13.32 -20.76
N ALA A 269 -17.52 13.85 -21.11
CA ALA A 269 -18.65 14.00 -20.21
C ALA A 269 -19.04 12.68 -19.54
N PHE A 270 -19.31 12.73 -18.24
CA PHE A 270 -19.61 11.56 -17.44
C PHE A 270 -21.10 11.41 -17.16
N ASN A 271 -21.57 10.19 -17.04
CA ASN A 271 -22.92 9.93 -16.61
C ASN A 271 -23.06 10.24 -15.11
N LYS A 272 -23.92 11.24 -14.77
CA LYS A 272 -24.11 11.66 -13.38
C LYS A 272 -24.64 10.55 -12.49
N SER A 273 -25.56 9.72 -12.99
CA SER A 273 -26.16 8.63 -12.22
C SER A 273 -25.12 7.62 -11.77
N HIS A 274 -24.17 7.28 -12.68
CA HIS A 274 -23.06 6.39 -12.33
C HIS A 274 -22.13 7.03 -11.27
N ALA A 275 -21.74 8.30 -11.46
CA ALA A 275 -20.91 9.02 -10.50
C ALA A 275 -21.58 9.12 -9.13
N ALA A 276 -22.89 9.37 -9.10
CA ALA A 276 -23.66 9.47 -7.86
C ALA A 276 -23.69 8.14 -7.10
N ALA A 277 -23.93 7.02 -7.80
CA ALA A 277 -23.91 5.71 -7.17
C ALA A 277 -22.52 5.39 -6.56
N TYR A 278 -21.44 5.74 -7.25
CA TYR A 278 -20.07 5.55 -6.76
C TYR A 278 -19.74 6.52 -5.61
N ALA A 279 -20.21 7.77 -5.66
CA ALA A 279 -20.01 8.73 -4.58
C ALA A 279 -20.70 8.31 -3.27
N VAL A 280 -21.89 7.69 -3.38
CA VAL A 280 -22.57 7.09 -2.21
C VAL A 280 -21.70 6.01 -1.57
N VAL A 281 -21.12 5.10 -2.35
CA VAL A 281 -20.24 4.05 -1.84
C VAL A 281 -18.96 4.65 -1.25
N SER A 282 -18.39 5.68 -1.92
CA SER A 282 -17.22 6.41 -1.39
C SER A 282 -17.53 7.04 -0.03
N TYR A 283 -18.67 7.70 0.07
CA TYR A 283 -19.11 8.32 1.31
C TYR A 283 -19.35 7.31 2.42
N GLN A 284 -20.03 6.20 2.12
CA GLN A 284 -20.26 5.11 3.09
C GLN A 284 -18.96 4.53 3.64
N THR A 285 -17.96 4.32 2.78
CA THR A 285 -16.64 3.87 3.22
C THR A 285 -15.91 4.92 4.06
N ALA A 286 -16.03 6.20 3.72
CA ALA A 286 -15.46 7.29 4.51
C ALA A 286 -16.17 7.42 5.88
N TYR A 287 -17.50 7.29 5.92
CA TYR A 287 -18.30 7.29 7.15
C TYR A 287 -17.85 6.19 8.10
N LEU A 288 -17.76 4.95 7.61
CA LEU A 288 -17.29 3.81 8.41
C LEU A 288 -15.85 4.02 8.88
N LYS A 289 -14.97 4.51 8.02
CA LYS A 289 -13.58 4.83 8.40
C LYS A 289 -13.51 5.90 9.48
N TYR A 290 -14.38 6.91 9.45
CA TYR A 290 -14.37 8.00 10.42
C TYR A 290 -14.92 7.59 11.79
N TYR A 291 -16.10 6.95 11.81
CA TYR A 291 -16.80 6.61 13.05
C TYR A 291 -16.43 5.25 13.62
N TYR A 292 -16.04 4.29 12.77
CA TYR A 292 -15.75 2.91 13.11
C TYR A 292 -14.45 2.42 12.45
N PRO A 293 -13.34 3.13 12.74
CA PRO A 293 -12.09 2.90 12.01
C PRO A 293 -11.50 1.50 12.21
N ILE A 294 -11.69 0.89 13.37
CA ILE A 294 -11.17 -0.45 13.70
C ILE A 294 -11.91 -1.51 12.89
N GLU A 295 -13.23 -1.47 12.91
CA GLU A 295 -14.12 -2.39 12.22
C GLU A 295 -13.97 -2.26 10.70
N PHE A 296 -13.89 -1.03 10.22
CA PHE A 296 -13.68 -0.75 8.79
C PHE A 296 -12.33 -1.28 8.30
N MET A 297 -11.24 -1.00 9.01
CA MET A 297 -9.91 -1.46 8.63
C MET A 297 -9.79 -2.99 8.72
N ALA A 298 -10.43 -3.63 9.69
CA ALA A 298 -10.49 -5.10 9.78
C ALA A 298 -11.23 -5.72 8.58
N ALA A 299 -12.39 -5.17 8.21
CA ALA A 299 -13.16 -5.61 7.05
C ALA A 299 -12.38 -5.38 5.74
N LEU A 300 -11.71 -4.23 5.62
CA LEU A 300 -10.91 -3.87 4.45
C LEU A 300 -9.72 -4.84 4.27
N MET A 301 -8.94 -5.08 5.33
CA MET A 301 -7.83 -6.04 5.29
C MET A 301 -8.30 -7.46 4.98
N THR A 302 -9.47 -7.85 5.51
CA THR A 302 -10.08 -9.15 5.19
C THR A 302 -10.40 -9.28 3.71
N SER A 303 -10.85 -8.21 3.06
CA SER A 303 -11.19 -8.21 1.63
C SER A 303 -9.98 -8.43 0.70
N VAL A 304 -8.78 -8.13 1.19
CA VAL A 304 -7.52 -8.26 0.45
C VAL A 304 -6.59 -9.31 1.06
N ILE A 305 -7.13 -10.22 1.87
CA ILE A 305 -6.35 -11.17 2.69
C ILE A 305 -5.39 -12.04 1.85
N GLU A 306 -5.73 -12.31 0.59
CA GLU A 306 -4.89 -13.07 -0.35
C GLU A 306 -3.76 -12.24 -0.98
N ASN A 307 -3.72 -10.92 -0.72
CA ASN A 307 -2.70 -10.01 -1.23
C ASN A 307 -1.85 -9.45 -0.07
N PRO A 308 -0.72 -10.10 0.28
CA PRO A 308 0.12 -9.69 1.42
C PRO A 308 0.64 -8.25 1.32
N THR A 309 0.88 -7.74 0.11
CA THR A 309 1.34 -6.36 -0.10
C THR A 309 0.26 -5.37 0.33
N LYS A 310 -0.99 -5.59 -0.12
CA LYS A 310 -2.12 -4.73 0.28
C LYS A 310 -2.44 -4.85 1.77
N VAL A 311 -2.36 -6.04 2.33
CA VAL A 311 -2.50 -6.25 3.79
C VAL A 311 -1.45 -5.41 4.53
N SER A 312 -0.19 -5.43 4.09
CA SER A 312 0.89 -4.63 4.71
C SER A 312 0.64 -3.12 4.61
N GLU A 313 0.19 -2.64 3.45
CA GLU A 313 -0.17 -1.21 3.26
C GLU A 313 -1.27 -0.78 4.25
N TYR A 314 -2.33 -1.58 4.38
CA TYR A 314 -3.43 -1.26 5.29
C TYR A 314 -3.09 -1.44 6.77
N ILE A 315 -2.20 -2.38 7.13
CA ILE A 315 -1.62 -2.46 8.47
C ILE A 315 -0.86 -1.18 8.81
N TYR A 316 -0.05 -0.68 7.87
CA TYR A 316 0.66 0.58 8.05
C TYR A 316 -0.32 1.74 8.23
N ALA A 317 -1.34 1.86 7.37
CA ALA A 317 -2.37 2.89 7.48
C ALA A 317 -3.12 2.82 8.83
N ALA A 318 -3.49 1.62 9.30
CA ALA A 318 -4.14 1.41 10.59
C ALA A 318 -3.25 1.86 11.76
N ARG A 319 -1.94 1.55 11.71
CA ARG A 319 -0.97 2.01 12.71
C ARG A 319 -0.84 3.54 12.74
N GLN A 320 -0.87 4.21 11.59
CA GLN A 320 -0.87 5.68 11.51
C GLN A 320 -2.13 6.30 12.14
N MET A 321 -3.24 5.56 12.15
CA MET A 321 -4.48 5.94 12.84
C MET A 321 -4.45 5.61 14.35
N GLY A 322 -3.33 5.09 14.87
CA GLY A 322 -3.18 4.67 16.28
C GLY A 322 -3.81 3.32 16.60
N ILE A 323 -4.23 2.54 15.60
CA ILE A 323 -4.86 1.22 15.78
C ILE A 323 -3.76 0.17 15.92
N LYS A 324 -3.81 -0.62 16.98
CA LYS A 324 -2.88 -1.75 17.18
C LYS A 324 -3.34 -2.96 16.38
N ILE A 325 -2.37 -3.68 15.81
CA ILE A 325 -2.62 -4.98 15.18
C ILE A 325 -2.06 -6.05 16.11
N LEU A 326 -2.97 -6.87 16.64
CA LEU A 326 -2.63 -7.98 17.54
C LEU A 326 -2.20 -9.20 16.72
N PRO A 327 -1.24 -10.01 17.24
CA PRO A 327 -0.83 -11.24 16.57
C PRO A 327 -2.01 -12.20 16.33
N PRO A 328 -1.91 -13.12 15.37
CA PRO A 328 -2.90 -14.18 15.22
C PRO A 328 -2.96 -15.05 16.49
N ASP A 329 -4.10 -15.65 16.79
CA ASP A 329 -4.34 -16.47 17.99
C ASP A 329 -5.42 -17.51 17.69
N ILE A 330 -5.12 -18.79 17.87
CA ILE A 330 -6.09 -19.86 17.59
C ILE A 330 -7.29 -19.87 18.55
N ASN A 331 -7.14 -19.31 19.74
CA ASN A 331 -8.19 -19.23 20.74
C ASN A 331 -9.08 -17.99 20.61
N ARG A 332 -8.63 -16.95 19.90
CA ARG A 332 -9.36 -15.67 19.75
C ARG A 332 -9.60 -15.28 18.28
N GLY A 333 -8.70 -15.68 17.40
CA GLY A 333 -8.74 -15.33 15.99
C GLY A 333 -9.82 -16.09 15.21
N VAL A 334 -10.24 -15.49 14.11
CA VAL A 334 -11.13 -16.10 13.12
C VAL A 334 -10.44 -16.08 11.75
N SER A 335 -11.13 -16.53 10.71
CA SER A 335 -10.56 -16.57 9.35
C SER A 335 -10.07 -15.21 8.88
N GLY A 336 -10.93 -14.17 8.96
CA GLY A 336 -10.57 -12.79 8.61
C GLY A 336 -9.93 -12.01 9.75
N PHE A 337 -9.57 -10.77 9.48
CA PHE A 337 -9.24 -9.81 10.53
C PHE A 337 -10.50 -9.50 11.35
N SER A 338 -10.36 -9.38 12.64
CA SER A 338 -11.50 -9.19 13.56
C SER A 338 -11.18 -8.13 14.61
N VAL A 339 -12.21 -7.65 15.28
CA VAL A 339 -12.06 -6.71 16.40
C VAL A 339 -11.87 -7.50 17.70
N ASP A 340 -10.83 -7.17 18.45
CA ASP A 340 -10.47 -7.80 19.71
C ASP A 340 -9.94 -6.78 20.70
N GLU A 341 -10.67 -6.55 21.80
CA GLU A 341 -10.34 -5.57 22.86
C GLU A 341 -10.03 -4.16 22.31
N GLY A 342 -10.85 -3.69 21.34
CA GLY A 342 -10.66 -2.38 20.72
C GLY A 342 -9.44 -2.26 19.82
N ASN A 343 -8.90 -3.38 19.35
CA ASN A 343 -7.79 -3.47 18.40
C ASN A 343 -8.16 -4.43 17.27
N ILE A 344 -7.29 -4.54 16.26
CA ILE A 344 -7.48 -5.49 15.17
C ILE A 344 -6.67 -6.75 15.45
N ARG A 345 -7.32 -7.92 15.51
CA ARG A 345 -6.67 -9.23 15.54
C ARG A 345 -6.33 -9.67 14.13
N TYR A 346 -5.10 -10.14 13.92
CA TYR A 346 -4.65 -10.66 12.64
C TYR A 346 -5.41 -11.93 12.25
N GLY A 347 -5.94 -11.95 11.02
CA GLY A 347 -6.75 -13.06 10.52
C GLY A 347 -5.93 -14.33 10.29
N LEU A 348 -6.47 -15.49 10.72
CA LEU A 348 -5.77 -16.76 10.57
C LEU A 348 -5.54 -17.15 9.10
N ALA A 349 -6.43 -16.75 8.19
CA ALA A 349 -6.29 -17.01 6.76
C ALA A 349 -5.19 -16.16 6.08
N ALA A 350 -4.70 -15.11 6.74
CA ALA A 350 -3.58 -14.33 6.24
C ALA A 350 -2.22 -14.99 6.55
N ILE A 351 -2.18 -16.08 7.34
CA ILE A 351 -0.98 -16.88 7.58
C ILE A 351 -0.70 -17.72 6.33
N LYS A 352 0.50 -17.61 5.77
CA LYS A 352 0.88 -18.34 4.55
C LYS A 352 0.68 -19.86 4.68
N SER A 353 0.16 -20.47 3.63
CA SER A 353 -0.01 -21.93 3.50
C SER A 353 -0.99 -22.55 4.51
N ILE A 354 -1.88 -21.77 5.09
CA ILE A 354 -2.99 -22.29 5.90
C ILE A 354 -4.26 -22.24 5.04
N GLY A 355 -4.86 -23.40 4.81
CA GLY A 355 -6.09 -23.50 4.04
C GLY A 355 -7.34 -23.08 4.85
N LYS A 356 -8.29 -22.46 4.19
CA LYS A 356 -9.56 -22.03 4.81
C LYS A 356 -10.29 -23.17 5.56
N PRO A 357 -10.37 -24.41 5.03
CA PRO A 357 -11.00 -25.52 5.75
C PRO A 357 -10.36 -25.84 7.11
N VAL A 358 -9.02 -25.70 7.21
CA VAL A 358 -8.29 -25.89 8.47
C VAL A 358 -8.73 -24.86 9.51
N ILE A 359 -8.86 -23.61 9.09
CA ILE A 359 -9.24 -22.50 9.97
C ILE A 359 -10.70 -22.66 10.42
N GLU A 360 -11.59 -23.02 9.52
CA GLU A 360 -12.99 -23.30 9.83
C GLU A 360 -13.12 -24.44 10.86
N ALA A 361 -12.31 -25.50 10.69
CA ALA A 361 -12.25 -26.59 11.66
C ALA A 361 -11.74 -26.14 13.03
N ILE A 362 -10.71 -25.27 13.07
CA ILE A 362 -10.16 -24.71 14.33
C ILE A 362 -11.21 -23.88 15.06
N VAL A 363 -11.91 -23.00 14.34
CA VAL A 363 -12.91 -22.11 14.92
C VAL A 363 -14.12 -22.91 15.41
N SER A 364 -14.68 -23.79 14.57
CA SER A 364 -15.83 -24.65 14.93
C SER A 364 -15.52 -25.55 16.13
N GLU A 365 -14.34 -26.20 16.12
CA GLU A 365 -13.94 -27.09 17.23
C GLU A 365 -13.78 -26.32 18.55
N ARG A 366 -13.24 -25.11 18.49
CA ARG A 366 -13.12 -24.22 19.66
C ARG A 366 -14.50 -23.79 20.18
N GLU A 367 -15.44 -23.47 19.30
CA GLU A 367 -16.80 -23.07 19.67
C GLU A 367 -17.60 -24.22 20.28
N GLU A 368 -17.42 -25.43 19.77
CA GLU A 368 -18.12 -26.64 20.26
C GLU A 368 -17.55 -27.18 21.56
N ASN A 369 -16.21 -27.22 21.68
CA ASN A 369 -15.52 -27.96 22.75
C ASN A 369 -14.64 -27.08 23.67
N GLY A 370 -14.74 -25.74 23.52
CA GLY A 370 -14.01 -24.76 24.30
C GLY A 370 -12.57 -24.52 23.86
N LEU A 371 -11.90 -23.58 24.53
CA LEU A 371 -10.56 -23.13 24.19
C LEU A 371 -9.53 -24.28 24.23
N TYR A 372 -8.52 -24.16 23.34
CA TYR A 372 -7.37 -25.06 23.36
C TYR A 372 -6.49 -24.75 24.55
N ARG A 373 -6.09 -25.81 25.32
CA ARG A 373 -5.37 -25.70 26.57
C ARG A 373 -3.85 -25.81 26.43
N GLY A 374 -3.39 -26.38 25.32
CA GLY A 374 -1.96 -26.59 25.03
C GLY A 374 -1.73 -27.12 23.63
N LEU A 375 -0.45 -27.22 23.22
CA LEU A 375 -0.09 -27.66 21.89
C LEU A 375 -0.62 -29.07 21.58
N LYS A 376 -0.53 -30.01 22.53
CA LYS A 376 -1.00 -31.38 22.35
C LYS A 376 -2.52 -31.42 22.16
N ASP A 377 -3.28 -30.76 23.04
CA ASP A 377 -4.74 -30.66 22.95
C ASP A 377 -5.20 -30.07 21.60
N PHE A 378 -4.52 -29.02 21.13
CA PHE A 378 -4.79 -28.43 19.83
C PHE A 378 -4.55 -29.43 18.68
N ILE A 379 -3.39 -30.10 18.65
CA ILE A 379 -3.04 -31.03 17.58
C ILE A 379 -3.99 -32.24 17.60
N GLU A 380 -4.28 -32.81 18.77
CA GLU A 380 -5.18 -33.97 18.91
C GLU A 380 -6.57 -33.65 18.36
N ARG A 381 -7.19 -32.57 18.85
CA ARG A 381 -8.56 -32.19 18.48
C ARG A 381 -8.70 -31.90 16.98
N ILE A 382 -7.75 -31.21 16.36
CA ILE A 382 -7.83 -30.88 14.95
C ILE A 382 -7.37 -32.04 14.05
N SER A 383 -6.44 -32.90 14.50
CA SER A 383 -6.04 -34.10 13.77
C SER A 383 -7.19 -35.11 13.61
N LEU A 384 -8.15 -35.12 14.53
CA LEU A 384 -9.37 -35.94 14.40
C LEU A 384 -10.21 -35.54 13.17
N LYS A 385 -10.13 -34.28 12.77
CA LYS A 385 -10.81 -33.75 11.56
C LYS A 385 -9.98 -33.89 10.27
N GLU A 386 -8.83 -34.58 10.32
CA GLU A 386 -7.90 -34.88 9.18
C GLU A 386 -7.34 -33.67 8.40
N MET A 387 -7.28 -32.50 9.04
CA MET A 387 -6.99 -31.24 8.35
C MET A 387 -5.60 -30.66 8.60
N LEU A 388 -4.83 -31.20 9.57
CA LEU A 388 -3.52 -30.67 9.90
C LEU A 388 -2.37 -31.44 9.23
N ASN A 389 -1.37 -30.68 8.76
CA ASN A 389 -0.07 -31.20 8.37
C ASN A 389 1.06 -30.50 9.14
N LYS A 390 2.27 -31.07 9.13
CA LYS A 390 3.43 -30.52 9.87
C LYS A 390 3.72 -29.08 9.48
N ARG A 391 3.59 -28.70 8.21
CA ARG A 391 3.82 -27.35 7.71
C ARG A 391 2.81 -26.33 8.26
N SER A 392 1.55 -26.74 8.41
CA SER A 392 0.52 -25.86 8.98
C SER A 392 0.83 -25.54 10.45
N ILE A 393 1.19 -26.54 11.25
CA ILE A 393 1.57 -26.33 12.66
C ILE A 393 2.82 -25.47 12.76
N GLU A 394 3.84 -25.73 11.97
CA GLU A 394 5.05 -24.91 11.91
C GLU A 394 4.73 -23.45 11.62
N ASN A 395 3.85 -23.19 10.65
CA ASN A 395 3.47 -21.82 10.32
C ASN A 395 2.62 -21.15 11.41
N PHE A 396 1.76 -21.87 12.12
CA PHE A 396 1.08 -21.35 13.31
C PHE A 396 2.07 -20.99 14.43
N ILE A 397 3.08 -21.82 14.67
CA ILE A 397 4.14 -21.53 15.66
C ILE A 397 4.93 -20.28 15.22
N LYS A 398 5.42 -20.24 13.97
CA LYS A 398 6.16 -19.10 13.43
C LYS A 398 5.36 -17.79 13.49
N ALA A 399 4.08 -17.86 13.20
CA ALA A 399 3.16 -16.72 13.25
C ALA A 399 2.88 -16.20 14.67
N GLY A 400 3.19 -16.99 15.70
CA GLY A 400 2.83 -16.71 17.08
C GLY A 400 1.37 -17.02 17.44
N ALA A 401 0.65 -17.72 16.55
CA ALA A 401 -0.74 -18.07 16.78
C ALA A 401 -0.99 -19.02 17.98
N LEU A 402 0.06 -19.66 18.46
CA LEU A 402 0.05 -20.60 19.57
C LEU A 402 0.70 -20.04 20.86
N ASP A 403 1.15 -18.78 20.87
CA ASP A 403 1.90 -18.19 21.97
C ASP A 403 1.14 -18.24 23.32
N ASN A 404 -0.19 -18.28 23.30
CA ASN A 404 -1.05 -18.35 24.49
C ASN A 404 -1.31 -19.78 25.00
N LEU A 405 -0.65 -20.81 24.46
CA LEU A 405 -0.83 -22.22 24.87
C LEU A 405 0.15 -22.68 25.96
N GLY A 406 0.79 -21.75 26.67
CA GLY A 406 1.61 -22.07 27.84
C GLY A 406 3.02 -22.57 27.56
N GLY A 407 3.53 -22.35 26.35
CA GLY A 407 4.91 -22.63 25.94
C GLY A 407 5.48 -21.55 25.03
N THR A 408 6.78 -21.65 24.72
CA THR A 408 7.46 -20.76 23.79
C THR A 408 7.45 -21.31 22.37
N ARG A 409 7.61 -20.44 21.35
CA ARG A 409 7.72 -20.89 19.95
C ARG A 409 8.85 -21.90 19.76
N LYS A 410 9.99 -21.70 20.45
CA LYS A 410 11.12 -22.61 20.40
C LYS A 410 10.81 -23.97 21.00
N GLN A 411 10.14 -24.02 22.13
CA GLN A 411 9.68 -25.26 22.76
C GLN A 411 8.73 -26.03 21.83
N PHE A 412 7.73 -25.34 21.29
CA PHE A 412 6.75 -25.95 20.39
C PHE A 412 7.38 -26.46 19.10
N MET A 413 8.35 -25.72 18.54
CA MET A 413 9.07 -26.10 17.34
C MET A 413 9.89 -27.38 17.52
N MET A 414 10.35 -27.67 18.73
CA MET A 414 11.12 -28.89 19.04
C MET A 414 10.24 -30.15 19.17
N ILE A 415 8.96 -30.01 19.54
CA ILE A 415 8.12 -31.17 19.94
C ILE A 415 6.93 -31.42 19.03
N TYR A 416 6.49 -30.43 18.20
CA TYR A 416 5.26 -30.57 17.42
C TYR A 416 5.26 -31.76 16.48
N ALA A 417 6.40 -32.07 15.87
CA ALA A 417 6.51 -33.16 14.92
C ALA A 417 6.34 -34.52 15.59
N ASP A 418 6.94 -34.69 16.79
CA ASP A 418 6.83 -35.92 17.58
C ASP A 418 5.38 -36.12 18.09
N ILE A 419 4.71 -35.03 18.49
CA ILE A 419 3.30 -35.09 18.89
C ILE A 419 2.46 -35.57 17.71
N MET A 420 2.63 -34.98 16.52
CA MET A 420 1.88 -35.37 15.33
C MET A 420 2.12 -36.84 14.95
N ASP A 421 3.38 -37.28 14.98
CA ASP A 421 3.73 -38.68 14.63
C ASP A 421 3.12 -39.68 15.62
N ARG A 422 3.10 -39.36 16.93
CA ARG A 422 2.43 -40.19 17.95
C ARG A 422 0.92 -40.27 17.71
N ILE A 423 0.25 -39.16 17.52
CA ILE A 423 -1.19 -39.12 17.26
C ILE A 423 -1.54 -39.93 15.98
N ALA A 424 -0.72 -39.76 14.91
CA ALA A 424 -0.92 -40.54 13.69
C ALA A 424 -0.76 -42.06 13.93
N HIS A 425 0.19 -42.45 14.75
CA HIS A 425 0.41 -43.87 15.11
C HIS A 425 -0.75 -44.40 15.95
N GLU A 426 -1.18 -43.67 16.98
CA GLU A 426 -2.30 -44.04 17.84
C GLU A 426 -3.59 -44.22 17.04
N LYS A 427 -3.89 -43.28 16.13
CA LYS A 427 -5.03 -43.36 15.21
C LYS A 427 -4.99 -44.61 14.34
N LYS A 428 -3.81 -44.95 13.79
CA LYS A 428 -3.63 -46.14 12.96
C LYS A 428 -3.81 -47.42 13.77
N SER A 429 -3.31 -47.48 14.98
CA SER A 429 -3.48 -48.62 15.90
C SER A 429 -4.93 -48.82 16.31
N SER A 430 -5.65 -47.75 16.65
CA SER A 430 -7.05 -47.79 16.98
C SER A 430 -7.93 -48.29 15.83
N MET A 431 -7.63 -47.89 14.58
CA MET A 431 -8.34 -48.38 13.38
C MET A 431 -8.10 -49.88 13.10
N THR A 432 -6.97 -50.42 13.52
CA THR A 432 -6.66 -51.87 13.35
C THR A 432 -7.14 -52.73 14.49
N GLY A 433 -7.79 -52.17 15.50
CA GLY A 433 -8.29 -52.89 16.67
C GLY A 433 -7.19 -53.46 17.58
N GLN A 434 -5.94 -53.04 17.40
CA GLN A 434 -4.84 -53.40 18.29
C GLN A 434 -4.83 -52.48 19.52
N MET A 435 -5.03 -53.03 20.72
CA MET A 435 -4.75 -52.33 21.96
C MET A 435 -3.26 -52.02 22.04
N THR A 436 -2.92 -50.77 22.27
CA THR A 436 -1.54 -50.36 22.52
C THR A 436 -1.14 -50.63 23.96
N LEU A 437 0.14 -50.76 24.24
CA LEU A 437 0.66 -50.87 25.61
C LEU A 437 0.20 -49.69 26.47
N PHE A 438 -0.02 -48.54 25.86
CA PHE A 438 -0.52 -47.29 26.44
C PHE A 438 -1.98 -47.40 26.96
N ASP A 439 -2.81 -48.20 26.30
CA ASP A 439 -4.21 -48.40 26.71
C ASP A 439 -4.28 -49.27 27.98
N LEU A 440 -3.24 -50.03 28.24
CA LEU A 440 -3.12 -50.92 29.42
C LEU A 440 -2.43 -50.26 30.61
N MET A 441 -1.86 -49.06 30.46
CA MET A 441 -1.17 -48.32 31.51
C MET A 441 -2.12 -47.54 32.38
N GLY A 442 -1.80 -47.45 33.70
CA GLY A 442 -2.52 -46.60 34.64
C GLY A 442 -2.34 -45.09 34.35
N GLU A 443 -3.23 -44.28 34.83
CA GLU A 443 -3.21 -42.81 34.64
C GLU A 443 -1.91 -42.15 35.13
N GLU A 444 -1.27 -42.69 36.17
CA GLU A 444 0.01 -42.19 36.71
C GLU A 444 1.17 -42.52 35.80
N ASP A 445 1.17 -43.73 35.23
CA ASP A 445 2.22 -44.17 34.26
C ASP A 445 2.09 -43.43 32.93
N LYS A 446 0.88 -43.10 32.49
CA LYS A 446 0.63 -42.30 31.29
C LYS A 446 1.22 -40.90 31.38
N ARG A 447 1.23 -40.28 32.57
CA ARG A 447 1.84 -38.94 32.78
C ARG A 447 3.37 -38.94 32.62
N GLU A 448 4.02 -40.03 32.95
CA GLU A 448 5.48 -40.16 32.80
C GLU A 448 5.95 -40.24 31.31
N TYR A 449 5.03 -40.66 30.43
CA TYR A 449 5.23 -40.73 29.00
C TYR A 449 4.66 -39.55 28.21
N GLU A 450 4.06 -38.56 28.89
CA GLU A 450 3.63 -37.31 28.22
C GLU A 450 4.85 -36.56 27.69
N ILE A 451 4.70 -36.01 26.48
CA ILE A 451 5.70 -35.12 25.90
C ILE A 451 5.76 -33.86 26.73
N GLN A 452 6.83 -33.75 27.53
CA GLN A 452 7.05 -32.55 28.35
C GLN A 452 7.68 -31.43 27.51
N LEU A 453 7.36 -30.17 27.85
CA LEU A 453 8.00 -29.03 27.25
C LEU A 453 9.51 -29.04 27.54
N PRO A 454 10.37 -28.93 26.51
CA PRO A 454 11.82 -28.89 26.70
C PRO A 454 12.23 -27.70 27.59
N LYS A 455 13.23 -27.89 28.43
CA LYS A 455 13.78 -26.82 29.30
C LYS A 455 14.67 -25.87 28.47
N VAL A 456 14.10 -25.17 27.51
CA VAL A 456 14.78 -24.18 26.68
C VAL A 456 14.04 -22.85 26.75
N GLY A 457 14.78 -21.75 26.62
CA GLY A 457 14.19 -20.42 26.52
C GLY A 457 13.50 -20.18 25.17
N GLU A 458 13.05 -18.95 24.94
CA GLU A 458 12.46 -18.54 23.68
C GLU A 458 13.56 -18.24 22.62
N TYR A 459 13.16 -18.16 21.35
CA TYR A 459 14.01 -17.63 20.29
C TYR A 459 14.38 -16.17 20.55
N GLU A 460 15.55 -15.78 20.10
CA GLU A 460 15.96 -14.37 20.02
C GLU A 460 14.91 -13.55 19.30
N LYS A 461 14.75 -12.27 19.68
CA LYS A 461 13.74 -11.36 19.09
C LYS A 461 13.85 -11.30 17.57
N GLU A 462 15.07 -11.22 17.03
CA GLU A 462 15.32 -11.18 15.59
C GLU A 462 14.77 -12.42 14.88
N THR A 463 15.01 -13.62 15.44
CA THR A 463 14.50 -14.88 14.86
C THR A 463 12.97 -14.91 14.84
N ARG A 464 12.32 -14.45 15.93
CA ARG A 464 10.85 -14.37 15.98
C ARG A 464 10.30 -13.41 14.93
N LEU A 465 10.92 -12.24 14.78
CA LEU A 465 10.55 -11.26 13.77
C LEU A 465 10.76 -11.78 12.35
N ALA A 466 11.86 -12.51 12.11
CA ALA A 466 12.11 -13.17 10.82
C ALA A 466 11.02 -14.21 10.51
N PHE A 467 10.57 -15.00 11.49
CA PHE A 467 9.46 -15.93 11.34
C PHE A 467 8.15 -15.20 11.01
N GLU A 468 7.83 -14.12 11.72
CA GLU A 468 6.65 -13.31 11.40
C GLU A 468 6.71 -12.79 9.97
N LYS A 469 7.82 -12.21 9.54
CA LYS A 469 8.01 -11.73 8.17
C LYS A 469 7.86 -12.84 7.13
N GLU A 470 8.39 -14.04 7.42
CA GLU A 470 8.28 -15.21 6.55
C GLU A 470 6.83 -15.63 6.31
N VAL A 471 6.03 -15.76 7.38
CA VAL A 471 4.70 -16.38 7.32
C VAL A 471 3.54 -15.37 7.29
N LEU A 472 3.74 -14.15 7.78
CA LEU A 472 2.72 -13.08 7.79
C LEU A 472 2.99 -12.00 6.74
N GLY A 473 4.23 -11.88 6.26
CA GLY A 473 4.64 -10.81 5.35
C GLY A 473 4.94 -9.47 6.03
N VAL A 474 4.69 -9.36 7.34
CA VAL A 474 4.89 -8.15 8.15
C VAL A 474 5.48 -8.49 9.50
N TYR A 475 6.09 -7.50 10.16
CA TYR A 475 6.48 -7.57 11.55
C TYR A 475 5.31 -7.12 12.44
N LEU A 476 4.81 -7.95 13.32
CA LEU A 476 3.70 -7.62 14.22
C LEU A 476 4.15 -7.28 15.64
N THR A 477 5.05 -8.10 16.23
CA THR A 477 5.41 -7.99 17.64
C THR A 477 6.57 -7.03 17.91
N GLY A 478 7.14 -6.42 16.88
CA GLY A 478 8.24 -5.46 16.97
C GLY A 478 8.79 -5.11 15.59
N HIS A 479 9.90 -4.41 15.57
CA HIS A 479 10.62 -4.09 14.32
C HIS A 479 12.10 -4.48 14.47
N PRO A 480 12.76 -5.06 13.44
CA PRO A 480 14.19 -5.45 13.52
C PRO A 480 15.12 -4.27 13.78
N MET A 481 14.67 -3.04 13.49
CA MET A 481 15.40 -1.83 13.77
C MET A 481 15.26 -1.32 15.20
N GLU A 482 14.36 -1.87 16.03
CA GLU A 482 14.16 -1.40 17.42
C GLU A 482 15.41 -1.54 18.27
N GLU A 483 16.18 -2.63 18.11
CA GLU A 483 17.46 -2.80 18.82
C GLU A 483 18.52 -1.78 18.40
N TYR A 484 18.38 -1.26 17.19
CA TYR A 484 19.22 -0.22 16.62
C TYR A 484 18.60 1.17 16.75
N GLU A 485 17.43 1.31 17.38
CA GLU A 485 16.69 2.56 17.48
C GLU A 485 17.53 3.65 18.11
N GLU A 486 18.24 3.36 19.19
CA GLU A 486 19.10 4.33 19.85
C GLU A 486 20.26 4.77 18.94
N LYS A 487 20.89 3.82 18.25
CA LYS A 487 21.96 4.09 17.29
C LYS A 487 21.41 4.87 16.08
N TRP A 488 20.25 4.48 15.57
CA TRP A 488 19.57 5.12 14.46
C TRP A 488 19.10 6.53 14.84
N ARG A 489 18.44 6.71 16.01
CA ARG A 489 18.03 8.01 16.53
C ARG A 489 19.21 8.94 16.81
N LYS A 490 20.30 8.44 17.38
CA LYS A 490 21.54 9.21 17.56
C LYS A 490 22.17 9.62 16.24
N SER A 491 21.95 8.85 15.18
CA SER A 491 22.42 9.18 13.84
C SER A 491 21.61 10.28 13.16
N ILE A 492 20.35 10.48 13.58
CA ILE A 492 19.42 11.48 13.00
C ILE A 492 19.31 12.73 13.89
N SER A 493 19.32 12.57 15.22
CA SER A 493 18.93 13.65 16.12
C SER A 493 19.88 14.85 16.05
N LYS A 494 19.31 16.04 15.90
CA LYS A 494 19.93 17.31 16.27
C LYS A 494 20.18 17.28 17.78
N THR A 495 21.34 16.77 18.19
CA THR A 495 21.67 16.76 19.59
C THR A 495 21.83 18.18 20.08
N THR A 496 21.21 18.52 21.18
CA THR A 496 21.26 19.71 22.00
C THR A 496 22.70 20.08 22.51
N LEU A 497 23.69 19.96 21.66
CA LEU A 497 25.03 20.43 21.86
C LEU A 497 25.23 21.70 21.03
N GLU A 498 24.37 22.70 21.27
CA GLU A 498 24.43 24.04 20.63
C GLU A 498 25.79 24.71 20.67
N LYS A 499 26.75 24.20 21.44
CA LYS A 499 28.12 24.70 21.50
C LYS A 499 29.10 24.07 20.50
N TYR A 500 28.73 23.00 19.78
CA TYR A 500 29.60 22.21 18.90
C TYR A 500 29.06 21.97 17.51
N GLU A 501 28.04 22.69 17.06
CA GLU A 501 27.36 22.50 15.76
C GLU A 501 28.28 22.49 14.52
N ALA A 502 29.46 23.04 14.62
CA ALA A 502 30.42 23.08 13.50
C ALA A 502 31.21 21.76 13.29
N LEU A 503 31.25 20.86 14.28
CA LEU A 503 32.12 19.69 14.30
C LEU A 503 31.40 18.35 14.11
N TRP A 504 30.08 18.32 14.29
CA TRP A 504 29.30 17.08 14.30
C TRP A 504 28.31 17.03 13.09
N LYS A 505 28.64 16.24 12.13
CA LYS A 505 27.72 15.99 11.00
C LYS A 505 27.10 14.61 11.16
N HIS A 506 25.78 14.56 11.25
CA HIS A 506 25.03 13.30 11.37
C HIS A 506 25.27 12.39 10.17
N VAL A 507 25.26 11.06 10.40
CA VAL A 507 25.40 10.05 9.34
C VAL A 507 24.15 10.07 8.48
N ILE A 508 22.97 9.99 9.10
CA ILE A 508 21.67 10.03 8.43
C ILE A 508 21.26 11.50 8.28
N THR A 509 21.03 11.91 7.05
CA THR A 509 20.56 13.27 6.73
C THR A 509 19.06 13.34 6.61
N ASN A 510 18.42 12.24 6.22
CA ASN A 510 16.98 12.12 5.99
C ASN A 510 16.48 10.78 6.49
N VAL A 511 15.26 10.77 7.01
CA VAL A 511 14.50 9.52 7.30
C VAL A 511 13.68 9.11 6.10
N THR A 512 13.28 7.83 6.04
CA THR A 512 12.54 7.31 4.88
C THR A 512 11.22 8.04 4.64
N SER A 513 10.53 8.49 5.69
CA SER A 513 9.30 9.28 5.56
C SER A 513 9.49 10.67 4.93
N ASP A 514 10.72 11.20 4.85
CA ASP A 514 10.99 12.46 4.15
C ASP A 514 10.83 12.32 2.62
N PHE A 515 10.93 11.08 2.11
CA PHE A 515 10.76 10.76 0.69
C PHE A 515 9.30 10.48 0.31
N ALA A 516 8.45 10.23 1.29
CA ALA A 516 7.03 10.07 1.05
C ALA A 516 6.43 11.38 0.52
N LEU A 517 5.42 11.26 -0.31
CA LEU A 517 4.66 12.41 -0.76
C LEU A 517 4.02 13.05 0.48
N ASP A 518 4.35 14.31 0.73
CA ASP A 518 3.73 15.07 1.81
C ASP A 518 2.29 15.40 1.45
N GLU A 519 1.40 15.02 2.33
CA GLU A 519 -0.03 15.13 2.09
C GLU A 519 -0.57 16.58 2.07
N GLU A 520 0.17 17.55 2.63
CA GLU A 520 -0.25 18.95 2.65
C GLU A 520 0.28 19.74 1.45
N THR A 521 1.47 19.39 0.96
CA THR A 521 2.17 20.17 -0.07
C THR A 521 2.17 19.53 -1.45
N GLY A 522 1.81 18.23 -1.57
CA GLY A 522 1.90 17.46 -2.82
C GLY A 522 3.33 17.13 -3.25
N HIS A 523 4.32 17.47 -2.42
CA HIS A 523 5.74 17.20 -2.68
C HIS A 523 6.36 16.45 -1.52
N SER A 524 7.44 15.72 -1.76
CA SER A 524 8.23 15.15 -0.67
C SER A 524 9.03 16.24 0.04
N LYS A 525 9.43 16.00 1.29
CA LYS A 525 10.29 16.94 2.05
C LYS A 525 11.71 17.04 1.49
N VAL A 526 12.10 16.11 0.63
CA VAL A 526 13.40 16.11 -0.06
C VAL A 526 13.26 16.75 -1.43
N MET A 527 14.29 17.50 -1.85
CA MET A 527 14.31 18.16 -3.15
C MET A 527 15.07 17.33 -4.17
N ASP A 528 14.58 17.35 -5.42
CA ASP A 528 15.25 16.70 -6.55
C ASP A 528 16.72 17.11 -6.69
N GLY A 529 17.58 16.14 -7.02
CA GLY A 529 19.02 16.35 -7.18
C GLY A 529 19.83 16.49 -5.90
N ASN A 530 19.19 16.67 -4.73
CA ASN A 530 19.89 16.78 -3.46
C ASN A 530 20.52 15.44 -3.04
N ARG A 531 21.63 15.50 -2.31
CA ARG A 531 22.23 14.31 -1.71
C ARG A 531 21.60 14.02 -0.36
N ALA A 532 21.25 12.76 -0.17
CA ALA A 532 20.70 12.25 1.07
C ALA A 532 21.43 10.98 1.52
N VAL A 533 21.44 10.77 2.83
CA VAL A 533 21.86 9.52 3.46
C VAL A 533 20.72 9.03 4.33
N ILE A 534 20.26 7.83 4.04
CA ILE A 534 19.24 7.11 4.81
C ILE A 534 19.85 5.91 5.52
N GLY A 535 19.21 5.44 6.57
CA GLY A 535 19.61 4.22 7.28
C GLY A 535 18.41 3.36 7.61
N GLY A 536 18.45 2.09 7.24
CA GLY A 536 17.34 1.17 7.45
C GLY A 536 17.70 -0.27 7.12
N ILE A 537 16.69 -1.13 7.10
CA ILE A 537 16.76 -2.52 6.68
C ILE A 537 16.27 -2.69 5.25
N LEU A 538 16.91 -3.52 4.46
CA LEU A 538 16.46 -3.89 3.11
C LEU A 538 15.33 -4.90 3.22
N THR A 539 14.10 -4.49 2.88
CA THR A 539 12.91 -5.35 2.98
C THR A 539 12.52 -6.00 1.66
N ASP A 540 12.93 -5.43 0.52
CA ASP A 540 12.69 -6.00 -0.81
C ASP A 540 13.83 -5.68 -1.79
N LYS A 541 14.06 -6.59 -2.74
CA LYS A 541 15.02 -6.43 -3.83
C LYS A 541 14.45 -6.97 -5.13
N ARG A 542 14.21 -6.07 -6.08
CA ARG A 542 13.75 -6.41 -7.43
C ARG A 542 14.87 -6.17 -8.43
N VAL A 543 15.39 -7.23 -9.03
CA VAL A 543 16.43 -7.16 -10.06
C VAL A 543 15.79 -6.93 -11.43
N LYS A 544 16.34 -5.99 -12.20
CA LYS A 544 15.96 -5.73 -13.60
C LYS A 544 17.18 -5.65 -14.49
N TYR A 545 16.98 -5.89 -15.77
CA TYR A 545 17.99 -5.71 -16.80
C TYR A 545 17.71 -4.45 -17.62
N THR A 546 18.74 -3.66 -17.84
CA THR A 546 18.64 -2.47 -18.70
C THR A 546 18.51 -2.88 -20.16
N LYS A 547 18.16 -1.92 -21.04
CA LYS A 547 18.13 -2.13 -22.50
C LYS A 547 19.47 -2.63 -23.08
N THR A 548 20.57 -2.41 -22.36
CA THR A 548 21.93 -2.87 -22.72
C THR A 548 22.30 -4.17 -22.00
N ASN A 549 21.33 -4.91 -21.47
CA ASN A 549 21.50 -6.18 -20.75
C ASN A 549 22.41 -6.12 -19.52
N LYS A 550 22.51 -4.96 -18.87
CA LYS A 550 23.23 -4.79 -17.61
C LYS A 550 22.26 -4.88 -16.43
N THR A 551 22.71 -5.51 -15.34
CA THR A 551 21.90 -5.72 -14.13
C THR A 551 21.77 -4.44 -13.33
N MET A 552 20.55 -4.11 -12.90
CA MET A 552 20.23 -3.07 -11.94
C MET A 552 19.21 -3.57 -10.91
N ALA A 553 19.05 -2.88 -9.80
CA ALA A 553 18.08 -3.25 -8.78
C ALA A 553 17.25 -2.07 -8.29
N TYR A 554 16.03 -2.38 -7.88
CA TYR A 554 15.18 -1.55 -7.04
C TYR A 554 15.14 -2.21 -5.67
N LEU A 555 15.49 -1.45 -4.65
CA LEU A 555 15.50 -1.89 -3.26
C LEU A 555 14.41 -1.13 -2.51
N THR A 556 13.76 -1.78 -1.57
CA THR A 556 12.93 -1.11 -0.57
C THR A 556 13.71 -1.07 0.72
N VAL A 557 13.96 0.13 1.23
CA VAL A 557 14.60 0.38 2.52
C VAL A 557 13.53 0.83 3.50
N GLU A 558 13.45 0.17 4.65
CA GLU A 558 12.51 0.44 5.73
C GLU A 558 13.28 0.90 6.97
N ASP A 559 12.86 2.00 7.58
CA ASP A 559 13.32 2.43 8.90
C ASP A 559 12.13 2.46 9.89
N LEU A 560 12.32 3.06 11.06
CA LEU A 560 11.28 3.12 12.11
C LEU A 560 10.07 4.00 11.77
N VAL A 561 10.15 4.80 10.70
CA VAL A 561 9.15 5.81 10.37
C VAL A 561 8.55 5.69 8.97
N GLY A 562 9.07 4.79 8.13
CA GLY A 562 8.53 4.58 6.79
C GLY A 562 9.40 3.71 5.88
N THR A 563 9.14 3.79 4.58
CA THR A 563 9.86 3.08 3.53
C THR A 563 10.25 4.04 2.41
N VAL A 564 11.32 3.72 1.69
CA VAL A 564 11.74 4.44 0.48
C VAL A 564 12.25 3.48 -0.58
N GLU A 565 11.92 3.75 -1.84
CA GLU A 565 12.48 3.01 -2.98
C GLU A 565 13.87 3.57 -3.33
N VAL A 566 14.85 2.68 -3.41
CA VAL A 566 16.24 3.01 -3.80
C VAL A 566 16.56 2.37 -5.13
N VAL A 567 17.00 3.17 -6.09
CA VAL A 567 17.41 2.70 -7.43
C VAL A 567 18.91 2.51 -7.45
N VAL A 568 19.36 1.30 -7.78
CA VAL A 568 20.77 0.96 -7.89
C VAL A 568 21.10 0.68 -9.35
N PHE A 569 21.75 1.64 -10.01
CA PHE A 569 22.13 1.50 -11.41
C PHE A 569 23.30 0.50 -11.61
N PRO A 570 23.52 -0.04 -12.82
CA PRO A 570 24.44 -1.12 -13.07
C PRO A 570 25.86 -0.91 -12.52
N LYS A 571 26.41 0.28 -12.68
CA LYS A 571 27.75 0.63 -12.19
C LYS A 571 27.88 0.51 -10.67
N ASP A 572 26.82 0.88 -9.96
CA ASP A 572 26.79 0.86 -8.50
C ASP A 572 26.27 -0.48 -7.98
N TYR A 573 25.49 -1.22 -8.78
CA TYR A 573 25.05 -2.58 -8.48
C TYR A 573 26.26 -3.54 -8.34
N GLU A 574 27.17 -3.53 -9.31
CA GLU A 574 28.37 -4.36 -9.30
C GLU A 574 29.27 -4.06 -8.09
N LYS A 575 29.41 -2.78 -7.72
CA LYS A 575 30.25 -2.35 -6.59
C LYS A 575 29.69 -2.70 -5.22
N ASN A 576 28.36 -2.73 -5.10
CA ASN A 576 27.68 -2.89 -3.81
C ASN A 576 27.02 -4.27 -3.68
N LEU A 577 27.27 -5.22 -4.57
CA LEU A 577 26.56 -6.51 -4.64
C LEU A 577 26.50 -7.24 -3.29
N GLN A 578 27.56 -7.17 -2.50
CA GLN A 578 27.66 -7.80 -1.18
C GLN A 578 26.75 -7.18 -0.10
N TYR A 579 26.21 -5.98 -0.35
CA TYR A 579 25.36 -5.24 0.57
C TYR A 579 23.89 -5.21 0.13
N LEU A 580 23.52 -5.97 -0.91
CA LEU A 580 22.20 -5.94 -1.51
C LEU A 580 21.34 -7.14 -1.13
N ASN A 581 21.52 -7.71 0.06
CA ASN A 581 20.69 -8.82 0.52
C ASN A 581 19.48 -8.28 1.32
N VAL A 582 18.34 -8.93 1.15
CA VAL A 582 17.18 -8.67 2.03
C VAL A 582 17.62 -8.96 3.46
N ASP A 583 17.12 -8.18 4.41
CA ASP A 583 17.45 -8.14 5.82
C ASP A 583 18.82 -7.52 6.17
N ASP A 584 19.63 -7.11 5.20
CA ASP A 584 20.84 -6.31 5.49
C ASP A 584 20.44 -4.95 6.07
N ARG A 585 21.12 -4.53 7.15
CA ARG A 585 20.97 -3.21 7.78
C ARG A 585 22.03 -2.29 7.21
N VAL A 586 21.60 -1.27 6.48
CA VAL A 586 22.49 -0.47 5.64
C VAL A 586 22.26 1.05 5.81
N PHE A 587 23.35 1.80 5.69
CA PHE A 587 23.30 3.21 5.31
C PHE A 587 23.47 3.31 3.81
N ILE A 588 22.58 4.06 3.15
CA ILE A 588 22.65 4.32 1.72
C ILE A 588 22.80 5.81 1.49
N ARG A 589 23.88 6.19 0.83
CA ARG A 589 24.08 7.54 0.31
C ARG A 589 23.68 7.57 -1.15
N GLY A 590 22.93 8.59 -1.54
CA GLY A 590 22.51 8.74 -2.92
C GLY A 590 22.03 10.14 -3.22
N ARG A 591 21.48 10.28 -4.41
CA ARG A 591 20.84 11.50 -4.91
C ARG A 591 19.34 11.30 -4.96
N VAL A 592 18.59 12.26 -4.49
CA VAL A 592 17.14 12.27 -4.55
C VAL A 592 16.69 12.39 -6.01
N SER A 593 15.72 11.59 -6.40
CA SER A 593 14.97 11.71 -7.65
C SER A 593 13.51 11.91 -7.30
N SER A 594 13.00 13.08 -7.62
CA SER A 594 11.63 13.51 -7.33
C SER A 594 10.91 13.74 -8.64
N GLU A 595 9.72 13.20 -8.78
CA GLU A 595 8.79 13.48 -9.88
C GLU A 595 7.52 14.08 -9.24
N ASP A 596 6.86 14.99 -9.95
CA ASP A 596 5.62 15.60 -9.46
C ASP A 596 4.56 14.51 -9.18
N ASP A 597 3.83 14.68 -8.10
CA ASP A 597 2.76 13.77 -7.65
C ASP A 597 3.19 12.31 -7.32
N GLN A 598 4.48 12.07 -7.08
CA GLN A 598 5.01 10.77 -6.67
C GLN A 598 5.92 10.88 -5.45
N SER A 599 5.98 9.81 -4.66
CA SER A 599 7.01 9.69 -3.61
C SER A 599 8.39 9.71 -4.25
N SER A 600 9.30 10.48 -3.67
CA SER A 600 10.67 10.58 -4.13
C SER A 600 11.42 9.26 -3.94
N LYS A 601 12.41 9.01 -4.79
CA LYS A 601 13.29 7.86 -4.75
C LYS A 601 14.72 8.31 -4.44
N LEU A 602 15.53 7.38 -3.93
CA LEU A 602 16.95 7.61 -3.77
C LEU A 602 17.75 6.87 -4.84
N ILE A 603 18.51 7.56 -5.66
CA ILE A 603 19.45 6.97 -6.59
C ILE A 603 20.73 6.65 -5.82
N CYS A 604 21.03 5.38 -5.65
CA CYS A 604 22.15 4.90 -4.87
C CYS A 604 23.50 5.32 -5.48
N GLU A 605 24.38 5.89 -4.66
CA GLU A 605 25.80 6.15 -4.96
C GLU A 605 26.72 5.21 -4.16
N LYS A 606 26.38 4.90 -2.88
CA LYS A 606 27.19 4.09 -1.99
C LYS A 606 26.36 3.44 -0.90
N ILE A 607 26.70 2.20 -0.54
CA ILE A 607 26.04 1.44 0.52
C ILE A 607 27.10 0.98 1.53
N PHE A 608 26.73 0.97 2.81
CA PHE A 608 27.55 0.48 3.92
C PHE A 608 26.65 -0.28 4.91
N ARG A 609 27.15 -1.30 5.55
CA ARG A 609 26.45 -1.91 6.68
C ARG A 609 26.56 -1.04 7.93
N PHE A 610 25.62 -1.17 8.85
CA PHE A 610 25.62 -0.44 10.11
C PHE A 610 26.85 -0.73 10.98
N ASP A 611 27.39 -1.94 10.89
CA ASP A 611 28.57 -2.41 11.62
C ASP A 611 29.89 -2.07 10.92
N GLU A 612 29.87 -1.68 9.66
CA GLU A 612 31.06 -1.33 8.88
C GLU A 612 31.44 0.16 8.93
N VAL A 613 30.55 0.99 9.45
CA VAL A 613 30.80 2.44 9.56
C VAL A 613 31.80 2.68 10.68
N PRO A 614 33.02 3.17 10.39
CA PRO A 614 33.98 3.52 11.41
C PRO A 614 33.40 4.59 12.35
N GLN A 615 33.63 4.41 13.63
CA GLN A 615 33.29 5.39 14.65
C GLN A 615 34.47 6.34 14.91
N GLU A 616 34.23 7.44 15.58
CA GLU A 616 35.26 8.33 16.06
C GLU A 616 35.26 8.30 17.60
N LEU A 617 36.37 7.81 18.16
CA LEU A 617 36.63 7.84 19.60
C LEU A 617 37.25 9.17 19.97
N TRP A 618 36.49 10.02 20.62
CA TRP A 618 36.92 11.32 21.06
C TRP A 618 37.43 11.26 22.48
N ILE A 619 38.65 11.79 22.68
CA ILE A 619 39.29 11.91 23.99
C ILE A 619 39.61 13.37 24.24
N GLN A 620 39.02 13.91 25.30
CA GLN A 620 39.11 15.33 25.65
C GLN A 620 40.13 15.58 26.76
N PHE A 621 40.92 16.63 26.59
CA PHE A 621 41.84 17.14 27.59
C PHE A 621 41.50 18.61 27.92
N ALA A 622 41.73 19.02 29.18
CA ALA A 622 41.45 20.37 29.60
C ALA A 622 42.40 21.40 28.96
N THR A 623 43.70 21.08 28.93
CA THR A 623 44.74 21.93 28.39
C THR A 623 45.75 21.13 27.56
N ILE A 624 46.57 21.82 26.77
CA ILE A 624 47.64 21.17 25.98
C ILE A 624 48.75 20.61 26.89
N SER A 625 48.96 21.19 28.08
CA SER A 625 49.89 20.70 29.09
C SER A 625 49.41 19.36 29.67
N ASP A 626 48.09 19.24 29.95
CA ASP A 626 47.47 18.01 30.43
C ASP A 626 47.57 16.88 29.37
N TYR A 627 47.32 17.21 28.10
CA TYR A 627 47.51 16.27 27.00
C TYR A 627 48.97 15.75 26.95
N ARG A 628 49.94 16.65 26.94
CA ARG A 628 51.35 16.25 26.86
C ARG A 628 51.80 15.38 28.04
N ALA A 629 51.30 15.68 29.23
CA ALA A 629 51.63 14.92 30.45
C ALA A 629 51.09 13.46 30.37
N ARG A 630 49.96 13.25 29.70
CA ARG A 630 49.28 11.94 29.61
C ARG A 630 49.36 11.30 28.23
N GLU A 631 50.07 11.90 27.28
CA GLU A 631 50.18 11.42 25.90
C GLU A 631 50.71 10.00 25.83
N LYS A 632 51.75 9.66 26.60
CA LYS A 632 52.33 8.33 26.68
C LYS A 632 51.28 7.28 27.13
N GLN A 633 50.57 7.58 28.22
CA GLN A 633 49.53 6.70 28.77
C GLN A 633 48.41 6.47 27.75
N LEU A 634 48.01 7.51 27.02
CA LEU A 634 47.00 7.40 25.96
C LEU A 634 47.46 6.45 24.86
N PHE A 635 48.65 6.67 24.31
CA PHE A 635 49.14 5.84 23.21
C PHE A 635 49.43 4.40 23.62
N ASP A 636 49.80 4.15 24.88
CA ASP A 636 49.99 2.80 25.42
C ASP A 636 48.66 2.04 25.51
N LEU A 637 47.55 2.68 25.84
CA LEU A 637 46.19 2.11 25.82
C LEU A 637 45.72 1.82 24.38
N LEU A 638 45.98 2.75 23.47
CA LEU A 638 45.54 2.62 22.07
C LEU A 638 46.31 1.53 21.31
N ARG A 639 47.60 1.27 21.63
CA ARG A 639 48.42 0.25 20.99
C ARG A 639 47.90 -1.16 21.15
N ASN A 640 47.14 -1.43 22.19
CA ASN A 640 46.60 -2.75 22.50
C ASN A 640 45.27 -3.00 21.80
N SER A 641 44.80 -2.08 20.99
CA SER A 641 43.54 -2.22 20.26
C SER A 641 43.77 -2.05 18.75
N ASP A 642 43.26 -2.98 17.96
CA ASP A 642 43.32 -2.94 16.51
C ASP A 642 41.89 -2.96 15.96
N GLY A 643 41.54 -2.00 15.09
CA GLY A 643 40.20 -1.86 14.58
C GLY A 643 40.04 -0.79 13.48
N LYS A 644 38.81 -0.35 13.27
CA LYS A 644 38.44 0.60 12.18
C LYS A 644 38.09 1.99 12.69
N ASP A 645 37.95 2.16 14.02
CA ASP A 645 37.46 3.41 14.62
C ASP A 645 38.59 4.39 14.73
N TYR A 646 38.33 5.66 14.38
CA TYR A 646 39.32 6.71 14.40
C TYR A 646 39.42 7.35 15.78
N VAL A 647 40.62 7.69 16.20
CA VAL A 647 40.86 8.40 17.46
C VAL A 647 41.02 9.89 17.20
N VAL A 648 40.25 10.69 17.93
CA VAL A 648 40.27 12.15 17.87
C VAL A 648 40.60 12.72 19.23
N ILE A 649 41.65 13.53 19.30
CA ILE A 649 42.09 14.24 20.49
C ILE A 649 41.51 15.66 20.44
N TYR A 650 40.80 16.04 21.48
CA TYR A 650 40.27 17.39 21.64
C TYR A 650 40.86 18.08 22.87
N VAL A 651 41.43 19.27 22.67
CA VAL A 651 41.95 20.09 23.75
C VAL A 651 41.07 21.32 23.92
N ARG A 652 40.44 21.45 25.11
CA ARG A 652 39.39 22.44 25.38
C ARG A 652 39.95 23.89 25.38
N ASP A 653 41.08 24.11 25.99
CA ASP A 653 41.67 25.46 26.18
C ASP A 653 41.95 26.17 24.84
N GLY A 654 42.47 25.46 23.86
CA GLY A 654 42.72 26.01 22.52
C GLY A 654 41.69 25.67 21.48
N ARG A 655 40.58 25.00 21.85
CA ARG A 655 39.61 24.40 20.91
C ARG A 655 40.26 23.60 19.78
N SER A 656 41.39 22.96 20.08
CA SER A 656 42.19 22.22 19.11
C SER A 656 41.66 20.80 18.94
N VAL A 657 41.46 20.40 17.70
CA VAL A 657 41.04 19.05 17.31
C VAL A 657 42.14 18.41 16.48
N ARG A 658 42.61 17.25 16.89
CA ARG A 658 43.59 16.44 16.16
C ARG A 658 43.09 15.04 15.99
N ARG A 659 42.78 14.64 14.76
CA ARG A 659 42.54 13.24 14.41
C ARG A 659 43.89 12.53 14.22
N LEU A 660 44.04 11.37 14.83
CA LEU A 660 45.24 10.53 14.66
C LEU A 660 45.19 9.88 13.26
N GLY A 661 46.39 9.54 12.75
CA GLY A 661 46.52 8.88 11.44
C GLY A 661 45.94 7.46 11.44
N ASP A 662 45.78 6.88 10.23
CA ASP A 662 45.18 5.56 10.03
C ASP A 662 45.91 4.41 10.74
N ASN A 663 47.18 4.63 11.18
CA ASN A 663 47.94 3.67 11.98
C ASN A 663 47.48 3.64 13.46
N TRP A 664 46.56 4.47 13.87
CA TRP A 664 46.02 4.58 15.22
C TRP A 664 44.51 4.35 15.26
N THR A 665 44.00 3.54 14.31
CA THR A 665 42.62 3.09 14.38
C THR A 665 42.49 1.99 15.43
N VAL A 666 41.40 2.00 16.19
CA VAL A 666 41.16 1.10 17.32
C VAL A 666 39.81 0.37 17.13
N ARG A 667 39.60 -0.68 17.91
CA ARG A 667 38.27 -1.21 18.16
C ARG A 667 37.73 -0.58 19.43
N ALA A 668 36.79 0.36 19.30
CA ALA A 668 36.22 1.07 20.43
C ALA A 668 35.15 0.24 21.15
N ASP A 669 35.56 -0.94 21.66
CA ASP A 669 34.73 -1.85 22.45
C ASP A 669 34.64 -1.42 23.93
N GLU A 670 33.77 -2.10 24.71
CA GLU A 670 33.57 -1.82 26.12
C GLU A 670 34.87 -1.88 26.93
N SER A 671 35.78 -2.78 26.58
CA SER A 671 37.06 -2.93 27.27
C SER A 671 37.96 -1.68 27.10
N LEU A 672 38.12 -1.21 25.86
CA LEU A 672 38.93 -0.02 25.59
C LEU A 672 38.25 1.24 26.14
N LEU A 673 36.91 1.36 25.97
CA LEU A 673 36.14 2.49 26.50
C LEU A 673 36.22 2.55 28.04
N GLY A 674 36.14 1.40 28.71
CA GLY A 674 36.29 1.27 30.15
C GLY A 674 37.67 1.75 30.63
N ALA A 675 38.75 1.22 30.01
CA ALA A 675 40.14 1.58 30.33
C ALA A 675 40.45 3.10 30.11
N LEU A 676 39.92 3.64 28.99
CA LEU A 676 40.08 5.08 28.71
C LEU A 676 39.26 5.95 29.67
N SER A 677 38.04 5.52 30.02
CA SER A 677 37.18 6.22 30.98
C SER A 677 37.78 6.23 32.39
N GLU A 678 38.40 5.14 32.80
CA GLU A 678 39.14 5.04 34.06
C GLU A 678 40.37 5.96 34.08
N ALA A 679 41.13 5.95 32.97
CA ALA A 679 42.37 6.75 32.86
C ALA A 679 42.12 8.25 32.71
N PHE A 680 41.12 8.66 31.93
CA PHE A 680 40.90 10.06 31.53
C PHE A 680 39.59 10.67 32.05
N GLY A 681 38.75 9.87 32.70
CA GLY A 681 37.41 10.26 33.19
C GLY A 681 36.33 10.00 32.14
N ALA A 682 35.21 9.44 32.60
CA ALA A 682 34.09 9.04 31.70
C ALA A 682 33.52 10.22 30.90
N ASP A 683 33.51 11.41 31.44
CA ASP A 683 33.02 12.62 30.75
C ASP A 683 33.93 13.09 29.61
N ASN A 684 35.18 12.63 29.62
CA ASN A 684 36.20 13.01 28.64
C ASN A 684 36.39 12.00 27.51
N VAL A 685 35.70 10.85 27.55
CA VAL A 685 35.77 9.80 26.53
C VAL A 685 34.39 9.65 25.88
N ARG A 686 34.34 9.84 24.57
CA ARG A 686 33.08 9.72 23.81
C ARG A 686 33.27 9.00 22.49
N LEU A 687 32.36 8.10 22.21
CA LEU A 687 32.29 7.40 20.92
C LEU A 687 31.22 8.05 20.07
N THR A 688 31.54 8.34 18.81
CA THR A 688 30.63 8.99 17.87
C THR A 688 30.71 8.34 16.49
N GLN A 689 29.68 8.42 15.72
CA GLN A 689 29.71 7.92 14.34
C GLN A 689 30.41 8.90 13.41
N LYS A 690 31.30 8.39 12.56
CA LYS A 690 31.92 9.20 11.52
C LYS A 690 30.90 9.53 10.43
N LYS A 691 30.97 10.72 9.87
CA LYS A 691 30.21 11.11 8.68
C LYS A 691 30.58 10.21 7.49
N ILE A 692 29.60 9.57 6.87
CA ILE A 692 29.74 8.77 5.66
C ILE A 692 29.85 9.66 4.41
#